data_8d7f07babb7bf91b67910ffd3db7d17a
#
_entry.id   8d7f07babb7bf91b67910ffd3db7d17a
#
_cell.length_a   1.000
_cell.length_b   1.000
_cell.length_c   1.000
_cell.angle_alpha   90.00
_cell.angle_beta   90.00
_cell.angle_gamma   90.00
#
_symmetry.space_group_name_H-M   'P 1'
#
loop_
_entity.id
_entity.type
_entity.pdbx_description
1 polymer ?
#
loop_
_entity_poly.entity_id
_entity_poly.type
_entity_poly.pdbx_seq_one_letter_code
_entity_poly.pdbx_strand_id
1 'polypeptide(L)'
;MRYTIREIGAACGAESVHSPEPATVITSILTDSRNVNHTQGVLFVALTGERHDGHLYIRDLHAKGIRNFLISRNAETWISTFNDCSFVVVDDSLVALQQFAASHRNKFNFPVIAITGSNGKTIVKEWLWQLLRDEFNIVRSPKSYNSQTGVPLSLLLMEESHNLGIFEAGISRPGEMSKLNKMLRPDIVLFTNIGPAHDENFDSRSSKAKEKVQLADQSSKVIYSKDDATLSDVLASVNNRFLWSRKTNADLLITKVAKERNHTNIQAVFNNSFHNISIPFIDDASVENSIHCLSCLCVLGKTNESCLEKFAHLTPVAMRLELKAGINNCSVINDSYNSDIGSLAVALDFLNQQQQHQKRTVVLSDILQSGRDESDLYAEVSALMKAKGISRFIGIGDALLRQQALFNGIESEFYNSTSDFVKQFVHSHFHNETILLKGARSFEFENISKLLQQKSHETVMEIDLSAMVHNLNYVRSRLNPGTMLMVMVKAFSYGSGTFEIANLLQFHRVNYLAVAYADEGLELRKSGITLPIMVMNPEEQSFDSMIAHGLEPEIYSFRILHLFETAARRYRQSNPQTEPVRVHIKFDTGMRRLGFEEKEINELVVRLNNSRDLRVASVFSHLAASDESEHDEYTRQQIRLFTGICETLRDHIRYPFLRHILNSSGILRFPDAQMEMVRLGIGLYGIAGDEEQQKHFRNVSTLKTTISQLRQVEAGLTIGYSRKGKAEQAATIATIPIGYADGFRRSLSRGKGRLFVNGKPAPIVGNVCMDMCMIDVTGIQCKEGDDVIVFDSIETVTSFAKDMDTIPYEVLTSISPRVKRVYWQE
;
A
#
# COMPACT_ATOMS: atom_id res chain seq x y z
N MET A 1 10.01 -0.67 16.40
CA MET A 1 11.24 -0.67 17.25
C MET A 1 11.23 0.53 18.21
N ARG A 2 11.91 0.45 19.37
CA ARG A 2 12.07 1.57 20.32
C ARG A 2 13.44 1.42 21.01
N TYR A 3 14.32 2.41 20.80
CA TYR A 3 15.67 2.41 21.36
C TYR A 3 16.08 3.83 21.74
N THR A 4 16.82 3.99 22.80
CA THR A 4 17.50 5.27 23.06
C THR A 4 18.65 5.46 22.08
N ILE A 5 19.04 6.72 21.85
CA ILE A 5 20.18 7.04 20.98
C ILE A 5 21.48 6.35 21.46
N ARG A 6 21.61 6.19 22.78
CA ARG A 6 22.76 5.52 23.40
C ARG A 6 22.75 4.00 23.11
N GLU A 7 21.60 3.35 23.18
CA GLU A 7 21.46 1.92 22.82
C GLU A 7 21.76 1.68 21.34
N ILE A 8 21.35 2.60 20.47
CA ILE A 8 21.69 2.52 19.04
C ILE A 8 23.19 2.64 18.85
N GLY A 9 23.84 3.63 19.52
CA GLY A 9 25.29 3.77 19.45
C GLY A 9 26.04 2.51 19.87
N ALA A 10 25.62 1.90 20.96
CA ALA A 10 26.21 0.63 21.44
C ALA A 10 25.97 -0.51 20.43
N ALA A 11 24.77 -0.63 19.86
CA ALA A 11 24.41 -1.66 18.89
C ALA A 11 25.10 -1.49 17.52
N CYS A 12 25.43 -0.24 17.15
CA CYS A 12 26.13 0.09 15.91
C CYS A 12 27.67 -0.03 16.02
N GLY A 13 28.21 -0.21 17.23
CA GLY A 13 29.65 -0.10 17.47
C GLY A 13 30.17 1.31 17.23
N ALA A 14 29.43 2.34 17.68
CA ALA A 14 29.77 3.72 17.45
C ALA A 14 31.09 4.13 18.11
N GLU A 15 31.91 4.94 17.45
CA GLU A 15 33.13 5.55 18.00
C GLU A 15 32.77 6.54 19.10
N SER A 16 31.70 7.31 18.88
CA SER A 16 31.20 8.26 19.88
C SER A 16 29.70 8.53 19.70
N VAL A 17 29.04 8.93 20.78
CA VAL A 17 27.64 9.37 20.77
C VAL A 17 27.58 10.74 21.44
N HIS A 18 27.19 11.75 20.66
CA HIS A 18 26.97 13.10 21.11
C HIS A 18 25.47 13.37 21.15
N SER A 19 24.93 13.74 22.29
CA SER A 19 23.48 14.00 22.41
C SER A 19 23.20 14.95 23.56
N PRO A 20 22.44 16.03 23.33
CA PRO A 20 21.92 16.88 24.39
C PRO A 20 20.95 16.10 25.31
N GLU A 21 20.26 15.09 24.77
CA GLU A 21 19.33 14.23 25.49
C GLU A 21 19.59 12.74 25.17
N PRO A 22 20.53 12.06 25.89
CA PRO A 22 20.89 10.66 25.62
C PRO A 22 19.75 9.66 25.77
N ALA A 23 18.68 10.02 26.49
CA ALA A 23 17.49 9.23 26.70
C ALA A 23 16.44 9.39 25.58
N THR A 24 16.70 10.24 24.57
CA THR A 24 15.81 10.39 23.42
C THR A 24 15.50 9.04 22.76
N VAL A 25 14.23 8.71 22.66
CA VAL A 25 13.75 7.45 22.09
C VAL A 25 13.60 7.56 20.58
N ILE A 26 14.30 6.72 19.86
CA ILE A 26 14.20 6.55 18.41
C ILE A 26 13.17 5.46 18.11
N THR A 27 12.23 5.80 17.23
CA THR A 27 11.13 4.91 16.82
C THR A 27 11.16 4.55 15.34
N SER A 28 11.94 5.30 14.54
CA SER A 28 12.05 5.05 13.10
C SER A 28 13.42 5.45 12.54
N ILE A 29 13.78 4.77 11.45
CA ILE A 29 15.02 5.03 10.70
C ILE A 29 14.66 5.66 9.35
N LEU A 30 15.37 6.70 8.98
CA LEU A 30 15.26 7.39 7.70
C LEU A 30 16.60 7.28 6.95
N THR A 31 16.56 6.82 5.70
CA THR A 31 17.75 6.73 4.82
C THR A 31 17.61 7.56 3.54
N ASP A 32 16.41 8.12 3.28
CA ASP A 32 16.14 8.97 2.12
C ASP A 32 15.61 10.33 2.59
N SER A 33 16.37 11.40 2.33
CA SER A 33 16.06 12.77 2.75
C SER A 33 14.79 13.36 2.13
N ARG A 34 14.26 12.74 1.07
CA ARG A 34 13.02 13.14 0.39
C ARG A 34 11.78 12.65 1.15
N ASN A 35 11.90 11.57 1.89
CA ASN A 35 10.80 10.85 2.56
C ASN A 35 10.67 11.22 4.04
N VAL A 36 10.81 12.49 4.39
CA VAL A 36 10.64 12.97 5.77
C VAL A 36 9.15 13.05 6.10
N ASN A 37 8.60 12.00 6.70
CA ASN A 37 7.18 11.92 7.04
C ASN A 37 6.87 12.41 8.47
N HIS A 38 7.84 12.38 9.37
CA HIS A 38 7.77 12.90 10.74
C HIS A 38 9.19 13.19 11.21
N THR A 39 9.33 13.93 12.28
CA THR A 39 10.64 14.39 12.75
C THR A 39 11.00 13.92 14.15
N GLN A 40 10.00 13.65 15.00
CA GLN A 40 10.22 13.16 16.36
C GLN A 40 10.56 11.66 16.35
N GLY A 41 11.60 11.29 17.11
CA GLY A 41 12.04 9.91 17.21
C GLY A 41 12.58 9.30 15.92
N VAL A 42 12.96 10.15 14.95
CA VAL A 42 13.60 9.72 13.70
C VAL A 42 15.11 9.79 13.84
N LEU A 43 15.80 8.72 13.45
CA LEU A 43 17.25 8.74 13.23
C LEU A 43 17.51 8.73 11.72
N PHE A 44 18.10 9.78 11.20
CA PHE A 44 18.58 9.79 9.82
C PHE A 44 19.94 9.11 9.74
N VAL A 45 20.05 8.09 8.87
CA VAL A 45 21.29 7.40 8.58
C VAL A 45 21.88 7.97 7.29
N ALA A 46 22.96 8.72 7.41
CA ALA A 46 23.65 9.36 6.29
C ALA A 46 24.47 8.33 5.50
N LEU A 47 23.79 7.60 4.59
CA LEU A 47 24.43 6.60 3.74
C LEU A 47 25.27 7.26 2.66
N THR A 48 26.44 6.67 2.38
CA THR A 48 27.32 7.06 1.29
C THR A 48 27.27 6.00 0.20
N GLY A 49 26.97 6.39 -1.03
CA GLY A 49 26.99 5.57 -2.22
C GLY A 49 27.87 6.14 -3.32
N GLU A 50 28.05 5.43 -4.42
CA GLU A 50 28.91 5.86 -5.54
C GLU A 50 28.50 7.21 -6.15
N ARG A 51 27.22 7.56 -6.10
CA ARG A 51 26.65 8.77 -6.73
C ARG A 51 25.95 9.69 -5.75
N HIS A 52 25.80 9.30 -4.48
CA HIS A 52 25.05 10.04 -3.46
C HIS A 52 25.78 10.01 -2.13
N ASP A 53 25.82 11.16 -1.44
CA ASP A 53 26.29 11.28 -0.07
C ASP A 53 25.19 11.85 0.80
N GLY A 54 24.65 11.03 1.72
CA GLY A 54 23.57 11.42 2.63
C GLY A 54 23.96 12.57 3.56
N HIS A 55 25.24 12.76 3.85
CA HIS A 55 25.72 13.86 4.70
C HIS A 55 25.41 15.24 4.14
N LEU A 56 25.29 15.39 2.81
CA LEU A 56 24.94 16.64 2.16
C LEU A 56 23.55 17.16 2.54
N TYR A 57 22.66 16.29 3.01
CA TYR A 57 21.28 16.63 3.33
C TYR A 57 21.04 16.95 4.81
N ILE A 58 22.06 16.86 5.67
CA ILE A 58 21.91 17.07 7.12
C ILE A 58 21.34 18.46 7.42
N ARG A 59 21.82 19.51 6.74
CA ARG A 59 21.31 20.89 6.93
C ARG A 59 19.83 21.02 6.58
N ASP A 60 19.43 20.47 5.46
CA ASP A 60 18.04 20.50 5.00
C ASP A 60 17.12 19.70 5.94
N LEU A 61 17.61 18.55 6.42
CA LEU A 61 16.88 17.71 7.36
C LEU A 61 16.76 18.35 8.75
N HIS A 62 17.81 19.03 9.21
CA HIS A 62 17.77 19.85 10.42
C HIS A 62 16.72 20.97 10.31
N ALA A 63 16.71 21.70 9.18
CA ALA A 63 15.69 22.71 8.91
C ALA A 63 14.27 22.15 8.88
N LYS A 64 14.11 20.89 8.43
CA LYS A 64 12.84 20.14 8.48
C LYS A 64 12.48 19.61 9.87
N GLY A 65 13.36 19.74 10.87
CA GLY A 65 13.10 19.35 12.27
C GLY A 65 13.69 17.99 12.69
N ILE A 66 14.47 17.29 11.86
CA ILE A 66 15.23 16.11 12.27
C ILE A 66 16.34 16.54 13.24
N ARG A 67 16.52 15.78 14.33
CA ARG A 67 17.47 16.08 15.40
C ARG A 67 18.43 14.94 15.72
N ASN A 68 18.26 13.77 15.09
CA ASN A 68 19.13 12.63 15.37
C ASN A 68 19.73 12.11 14.07
N PHE A 69 21.04 11.95 14.03
CA PHE A 69 21.80 11.60 12.85
C PHE A 69 22.82 10.49 13.16
N LEU A 70 22.93 9.50 12.29
CA LEU A 70 24.03 8.55 12.25
C LEU A 70 24.93 8.94 11.07
N ILE A 71 26.18 9.23 11.37
CA ILE A 71 27.13 9.83 10.44
C ILE A 71 28.48 9.13 10.46
N SER A 72 29.17 9.14 9.32
CA SER A 72 30.50 8.57 9.15
C SER A 72 31.54 9.56 8.62
N ARG A 73 31.18 10.85 8.46
CA ARG A 73 32.05 11.87 7.92
C ARG A 73 31.83 13.22 8.58
N ASN A 74 32.92 14.00 8.70
CA ASN A 74 32.89 15.39 9.16
C ASN A 74 32.20 15.57 10.53
N ALA A 75 32.35 14.62 11.44
CA ALA A 75 31.65 14.57 12.72
C ALA A 75 31.85 15.87 13.55
N GLU A 76 33.08 16.34 13.69
CA GLU A 76 33.42 17.56 14.43
C GLU A 76 32.67 18.80 13.87
N THR A 77 32.60 18.92 12.55
CA THR A 77 31.87 20.01 11.88
C THR A 77 30.38 19.96 12.17
N TRP A 78 29.75 18.77 12.09
CA TRP A 78 28.32 18.66 12.32
C TRP A 78 27.95 18.89 13.79
N ILE A 79 28.73 18.31 14.72
CA ILE A 79 28.51 18.44 16.16
C ILE A 79 28.66 19.93 16.59
N SER A 80 29.68 20.62 16.08
CA SER A 80 29.88 22.05 16.41
C SER A 80 28.83 22.95 15.76
N THR A 81 28.26 22.56 14.60
CA THR A 81 27.26 23.36 13.88
C THR A 81 25.86 23.21 14.47
N PHE A 82 25.49 22.02 14.97
CA PHE A 82 24.12 21.70 15.41
C PHE A 82 24.13 21.18 16.85
N ASN A 83 24.27 22.06 17.84
CA ASN A 83 24.34 21.70 19.26
C ASN A 83 23.02 21.14 19.83
N ASP A 84 21.89 21.34 19.13
CA ASP A 84 20.57 20.82 19.45
C ASP A 84 20.32 19.42 18.90
N CYS A 85 21.31 18.80 18.25
CA CYS A 85 21.19 17.51 17.61
C CYS A 85 21.97 16.41 18.32
N SER A 86 21.48 15.19 18.14
CA SER A 86 22.19 13.96 18.53
C SER A 86 22.92 13.38 17.32
N PHE A 87 24.18 12.99 17.53
CA PHE A 87 25.01 12.35 16.51
C PHE A 87 25.56 11.04 17.02
N VAL A 88 25.31 9.95 16.28
CA VAL A 88 25.97 8.65 16.41
C VAL A 88 27.08 8.61 15.36
N VAL A 89 28.33 8.67 15.79
CA VAL A 89 29.50 8.71 14.89
C VAL A 89 30.02 7.28 14.71
N VAL A 90 30.18 6.86 13.46
CA VAL A 90 30.59 5.51 13.07
C VAL A 90 31.59 5.57 11.92
N ASP A 91 32.36 4.51 11.71
CA ASP A 91 33.28 4.40 10.56
C ASP A 91 32.54 4.32 9.22
N ASP A 92 31.47 3.51 9.16
CA ASP A 92 30.65 3.28 7.98
C ASP A 92 29.18 3.18 8.36
N SER A 93 28.38 4.12 7.82
CA SER A 93 26.95 4.23 8.13
C SER A 93 26.14 3.01 7.69
N LEU A 94 26.52 2.33 6.57
CA LEU A 94 25.83 1.14 6.11
C LEU A 94 26.16 -0.06 7.01
N VAL A 95 27.42 -0.24 7.36
CA VAL A 95 27.85 -1.32 8.29
C VAL A 95 27.20 -1.13 9.65
N ALA A 96 27.15 0.09 10.16
CA ALA A 96 26.48 0.43 11.42
C ALA A 96 24.99 0.11 11.40
N LEU A 97 24.27 0.46 10.32
CA LEU A 97 22.86 0.10 10.13
C LEU A 97 22.66 -1.43 10.12
N GLN A 98 23.56 -2.15 9.47
CA GLN A 98 23.54 -3.62 9.41
C GLN A 98 23.80 -4.25 10.79
N GLN A 99 24.74 -3.73 11.56
CA GLN A 99 25.03 -4.18 12.92
C GLN A 99 23.85 -3.91 13.86
N PHE A 100 23.23 -2.74 13.76
CA PHE A 100 22.03 -2.39 14.51
C PHE A 100 20.88 -3.35 14.19
N ALA A 101 20.63 -3.61 12.92
CA ALA A 101 19.59 -4.55 12.50
C ALA A 101 19.87 -5.98 12.98
N ALA A 102 21.12 -6.43 12.92
CA ALA A 102 21.53 -7.75 13.47
C ALA A 102 21.32 -7.83 14.97
N SER A 103 21.69 -6.77 15.72
CA SER A 103 21.45 -6.67 17.16
C SER A 103 19.96 -6.70 17.49
N HIS A 104 19.14 -6.01 16.69
CA HIS A 104 17.68 -6.04 16.84
C HIS A 104 17.12 -7.44 16.57
N ARG A 105 17.52 -8.09 15.46
CA ARG A 105 17.12 -9.48 15.10
C ARG A 105 17.43 -10.47 16.23
N ASN A 106 18.55 -10.33 16.91
CA ASN A 106 18.99 -11.22 17.98
C ASN A 106 18.07 -11.22 19.22
N LYS A 107 17.17 -10.24 19.35
CA LYS A 107 16.19 -10.19 20.45
C LYS A 107 14.99 -11.13 20.24
N PHE A 108 14.84 -11.70 19.05
CA PHE A 108 13.68 -12.49 18.66
C PHE A 108 14.07 -13.93 18.32
N ASN A 109 13.33 -14.88 18.88
CA ASN A 109 13.58 -16.33 18.71
C ASN A 109 12.58 -17.04 17.79
N PHE A 110 11.64 -16.32 17.18
CA PHE A 110 10.71 -16.93 16.24
C PHE A 110 11.37 -17.24 14.89
N PRO A 111 10.83 -18.23 14.14
CA PRO A 111 11.38 -18.65 12.85
C PRO A 111 11.45 -17.53 11.83
N VAL A 112 12.51 -17.53 11.03
CA VAL A 112 12.72 -16.62 9.91
C VAL A 112 12.91 -17.41 8.63
N ILE A 113 12.08 -17.12 7.64
CA ILE A 113 12.19 -17.61 6.27
C ILE A 113 12.90 -16.53 5.44
N ALA A 114 14.02 -16.86 4.84
CA ALA A 114 14.70 -16.01 3.86
C ALA A 114 14.49 -16.56 2.46
N ILE A 115 14.06 -15.68 1.54
CA ILE A 115 13.78 -16.04 0.15
C ILE A 115 14.83 -15.38 -0.74
N THR A 116 15.57 -16.21 -1.49
CA THR A 116 16.56 -15.74 -2.48
C THR A 116 16.34 -16.41 -3.83
N GLY A 117 17.01 -15.90 -4.85
CA GLY A 117 16.90 -16.34 -6.23
C GLY A 117 16.98 -15.17 -7.19
N SER A 118 16.87 -15.40 -8.48
CA SER A 118 16.84 -14.33 -9.48
C SER A 118 15.44 -13.73 -9.61
N ASN A 119 14.44 -14.54 -9.87
CA ASN A 119 13.05 -14.12 -10.06
C ASN A 119 12.11 -14.79 -9.03
N GLY A 120 10.90 -14.28 -8.86
CA GLY A 120 9.87 -14.88 -8.01
C GLY A 120 9.92 -14.54 -6.52
N LYS A 121 11.00 -14.01 -5.98
CA LYS A 121 11.17 -13.72 -4.53
C LYS A 121 9.99 -12.97 -3.90
N THR A 122 9.61 -11.85 -4.49
CA THR A 122 8.51 -11.00 -3.97
C THR A 122 7.17 -11.71 -4.08
N ILE A 123 6.93 -12.45 -5.16
CA ILE A 123 5.69 -13.20 -5.35
C ILE A 123 5.58 -14.28 -4.28
N VAL A 124 6.61 -15.10 -4.10
CA VAL A 124 6.65 -16.16 -3.08
C VAL A 124 6.48 -15.59 -1.67
N LYS A 125 7.13 -14.47 -1.36
CA LYS A 125 6.98 -13.76 -0.06
C LYS A 125 5.53 -13.33 0.19
N GLU A 126 4.91 -12.67 -0.79
CA GLU A 126 3.54 -12.17 -0.64
C GLU A 126 2.52 -13.31 -0.61
N TRP A 127 2.73 -14.37 -1.40
CA TRP A 127 1.85 -15.53 -1.38
C TRP A 127 2.01 -16.35 -0.09
N LEU A 128 3.22 -16.55 0.43
CA LEU A 128 3.40 -17.17 1.75
C LEU A 128 2.69 -16.36 2.85
N TRP A 129 2.75 -15.03 2.77
CA TRP A 129 1.97 -14.22 3.69
C TRP A 129 0.46 -14.41 3.52
N GLN A 130 -0.07 -14.46 2.30
CA GLN A 130 -1.50 -14.72 2.06
C GLN A 130 -1.93 -16.09 2.62
N LEU A 131 -1.10 -17.11 2.47
CA LEU A 131 -1.39 -18.47 2.91
C LEU A 131 -1.31 -18.65 4.43
N LEU A 132 -0.39 -17.94 5.10
CA LEU A 132 -0.03 -18.18 6.49
C LEU A 132 -0.54 -17.13 7.49
N ARG A 133 -1.06 -15.99 7.04
CA ARG A 133 -1.43 -14.84 7.88
C ARG A 133 -2.51 -15.13 8.94
N ASP A 134 -3.36 -16.14 8.74
CA ASP A 134 -4.40 -16.48 9.69
C ASP A 134 -3.85 -17.33 10.86
N GLU A 135 -2.68 -17.93 10.68
CA GLU A 135 -2.03 -18.79 11.69
C GLU A 135 -0.83 -18.10 12.34
N PHE A 136 -0.24 -17.13 11.69
CA PHE A 136 0.95 -16.42 12.15
C PHE A 136 0.78 -14.91 12.09
N ASN A 137 1.30 -14.23 13.11
CA ASN A 137 1.53 -12.79 13.06
C ASN A 137 2.88 -12.55 12.38
N ILE A 138 2.84 -12.24 11.07
CA ILE A 138 4.02 -12.27 10.21
C ILE A 138 4.62 -10.87 10.03
N VAL A 139 5.92 -10.74 10.30
CA VAL A 139 6.72 -9.61 9.81
C VAL A 139 7.35 -9.98 8.47
N ARG A 140 7.30 -9.08 7.47
CA ARG A 140 7.90 -9.33 6.16
C ARG A 140 8.56 -8.09 5.56
N SER A 141 9.45 -8.29 4.59
CA SER A 141 10.06 -7.20 3.83
C SER A 141 8.99 -6.33 3.17
N PRO A 142 8.98 -5.01 3.41
CA PRO A 142 8.13 -4.07 2.66
C PRO A 142 8.53 -4.06 1.19
N LYS A 143 7.57 -4.06 0.28
CA LYS A 143 7.84 -4.04 -1.17
C LYS A 143 8.91 -5.10 -1.54
N SER A 144 9.98 -4.70 -2.25
CA SER A 144 11.13 -5.56 -2.59
C SER A 144 12.40 -5.11 -1.83
N TYR A 145 12.30 -4.85 -0.52
CA TYR A 145 13.45 -4.48 0.32
C TYR A 145 14.35 -5.69 0.56
N ASN A 146 15.18 -6.00 -0.43
CA ASN A 146 16.04 -7.19 -0.46
C ASN A 146 17.54 -6.86 -0.55
N SER A 147 17.93 -5.58 -0.62
CA SER A 147 19.30 -5.12 -0.76
C SER A 147 20.03 -4.98 0.58
N GLN A 148 21.33 -4.63 0.52
CA GLN A 148 22.16 -4.34 1.69
C GLN A 148 21.61 -3.25 2.63
N THR A 149 20.75 -2.37 2.11
CA THR A 149 20.03 -1.34 2.89
C THR A 149 18.60 -1.77 3.22
N GLY A 150 17.92 -2.45 2.28
CA GLY A 150 16.52 -2.83 2.44
C GLY A 150 16.30 -3.92 3.50
N VAL A 151 17.18 -4.90 3.59
CA VAL A 151 17.09 -5.97 4.58
C VAL A 151 17.22 -5.46 6.02
N PRO A 152 18.23 -4.64 6.37
CA PRO A 152 18.29 -4.04 7.70
C PRO A 152 17.01 -3.28 8.09
N LEU A 153 16.49 -2.44 7.17
CA LEU A 153 15.25 -1.70 7.42
C LEU A 153 14.04 -2.63 7.64
N SER A 154 14.02 -3.77 6.94
CA SER A 154 12.97 -4.79 7.11
C SER A 154 13.06 -5.49 8.47
N LEU A 155 14.26 -5.82 8.92
CA LEU A 155 14.50 -6.45 10.24
C LEU A 155 14.08 -5.54 11.38
N LEU A 156 14.33 -4.24 11.28
CA LEU A 156 13.94 -3.25 12.31
C LEU A 156 12.41 -3.09 12.47
N LEU A 157 11.61 -3.74 11.63
CA LEU A 157 10.15 -3.85 11.79
C LEU A 157 9.73 -5.01 12.72
N MET A 158 10.64 -5.86 13.15
CA MET A 158 10.32 -6.96 14.07
C MET A 158 9.85 -6.43 15.42
N GLU A 159 8.86 -7.08 16.02
CA GLU A 159 8.28 -6.76 17.32
C GLU A 159 7.94 -8.05 18.09
N GLU A 160 7.78 -7.98 19.40
CA GLU A 160 7.48 -9.13 20.27
C GLU A 160 6.16 -9.82 19.90
N SER A 161 5.23 -9.09 19.29
CA SER A 161 3.95 -9.65 18.84
C SER A 161 4.08 -10.60 17.65
N HIS A 162 5.18 -10.54 16.88
CA HIS A 162 5.40 -11.41 15.73
C HIS A 162 5.85 -12.79 16.15
N ASN A 163 5.45 -13.81 15.35
CA ASN A 163 5.84 -15.19 15.56
C ASN A 163 6.37 -15.89 14.29
N LEU A 164 6.46 -15.16 13.17
CA LEU A 164 7.11 -15.61 11.93
C LEU A 164 7.69 -14.40 11.18
N GLY A 165 8.91 -14.54 10.64
CA GLY A 165 9.52 -13.57 9.74
C GLY A 165 9.65 -14.10 8.32
N ILE A 166 9.32 -13.30 7.28
CA ILE A 166 9.53 -13.65 5.87
C ILE A 166 10.26 -12.51 5.18
N PHE A 167 11.53 -12.73 4.82
CA PHE A 167 12.39 -11.70 4.26
C PHE A 167 12.97 -12.09 2.92
N GLU A 168 13.06 -11.11 2.00
CA GLU A 168 13.78 -11.29 0.74
C GLU A 168 15.28 -11.00 0.94
N ALA A 169 16.14 -11.80 0.31
CA ALA A 169 17.58 -11.57 0.23
C ALA A 169 18.04 -11.51 -1.22
N GLY A 170 18.48 -10.35 -1.66
CA GLY A 170 19.00 -10.06 -3.00
C GLY A 170 20.44 -9.57 -2.94
N ILE A 171 21.21 -9.90 -3.95
CA ILE A 171 22.61 -9.47 -4.10
C ILE A 171 22.83 -8.92 -5.48
N SER A 172 23.76 -7.99 -5.57
CA SER A 172 24.28 -7.41 -6.81
C SER A 172 25.76 -7.68 -7.01
N ARG A 173 26.51 -7.95 -5.94
CA ARG A 173 27.97 -8.14 -5.94
C ARG A 173 28.39 -9.33 -5.09
N PRO A 174 29.55 -9.96 -5.36
CA PRO A 174 30.16 -10.95 -4.48
C PRO A 174 30.39 -10.41 -3.04
N GLY A 175 30.29 -11.29 -2.04
CA GLY A 175 30.47 -10.96 -0.62
C GLY A 175 29.27 -10.32 0.07
N GLU A 176 28.19 -10.02 -0.67
CA GLU A 176 26.99 -9.41 -0.11
C GLU A 176 26.10 -10.40 0.64
N MET A 177 26.02 -11.66 0.18
CA MET A 177 25.12 -12.65 0.78
C MET A 177 25.56 -13.06 2.18
N SER A 178 26.86 -13.17 2.41
CA SER A 178 27.40 -13.44 3.74
C SER A 178 27.00 -12.35 4.77
N LYS A 179 26.98 -11.09 4.36
CA LYS A 179 26.52 -9.99 5.20
C LYS A 179 25.01 -10.10 5.52
N LEU A 180 24.20 -10.43 4.51
CA LEU A 180 22.76 -10.64 4.69
C LEU A 180 22.49 -11.83 5.59
N ASN A 181 23.23 -12.93 5.45
CA ASN A 181 23.08 -14.10 6.31
C ASN A 181 23.35 -13.79 7.79
N LYS A 182 24.44 -13.04 8.08
CA LYS A 182 24.79 -12.63 9.45
C LYS A 182 23.68 -11.78 10.10
N MET A 183 22.96 -10.97 9.31
CA MET A 183 21.85 -10.16 9.81
C MET A 183 20.56 -10.95 9.97
N LEU A 184 20.18 -11.72 8.95
CA LEU A 184 18.91 -12.45 8.89
C LEU A 184 18.91 -13.66 9.84
N ARG A 185 20.00 -14.42 9.88
CA ARG A 185 20.10 -15.72 10.59
C ARG A 185 18.85 -16.56 10.33
N PRO A 186 18.59 -16.93 9.06
CA PRO A 186 17.34 -17.59 8.71
C PRO A 186 17.32 -19.03 9.19
N ASP A 187 16.14 -19.46 9.67
CA ASP A 187 15.89 -20.86 10.01
C ASP A 187 15.58 -21.67 8.76
N ILE A 188 14.86 -21.06 7.80
CA ILE A 188 14.49 -21.68 6.52
C ILE A 188 14.96 -20.77 5.40
N VAL A 189 15.66 -21.34 4.43
CA VAL A 189 16.06 -20.64 3.20
C VAL A 189 15.35 -21.25 2.00
N LEU A 190 14.68 -20.43 1.22
CA LEU A 190 14.00 -20.81 0.01
C LEU A 190 14.68 -20.19 -1.21
N PHE A 191 15.16 -21.05 -2.11
CA PHE A 191 15.71 -20.66 -3.41
C PHE A 191 14.62 -20.78 -4.46
N THR A 192 14.30 -19.68 -5.15
CA THR A 192 13.32 -19.71 -6.25
C THR A 192 13.96 -20.27 -7.51
N ASN A 193 14.89 -19.54 -8.11
CA ASN A 193 15.65 -19.99 -9.28
C ASN A 193 16.97 -19.22 -9.41
N ILE A 194 17.89 -19.69 -10.26
CA ILE A 194 19.09 -18.98 -10.66
C ILE A 194 18.98 -18.61 -12.15
N GLY A 195 18.66 -17.35 -12.42
CA GLY A 195 18.53 -16.79 -13.76
C GLY A 195 19.59 -15.72 -14.05
N PRO A 196 19.57 -15.08 -15.22
CA PRO A 196 20.59 -14.15 -15.69
C PRO A 196 20.55 -12.74 -15.07
N ALA A 197 19.71 -12.49 -14.06
CA ALA A 197 19.63 -11.16 -13.43
C ALA A 197 20.94 -10.80 -12.69
N HIS A 198 21.51 -9.60 -12.91
CA HIS A 198 22.74 -9.11 -12.29
C HIS A 198 24.01 -9.92 -12.64
N ASP A 199 24.08 -10.50 -13.84
CA ASP A 199 25.22 -11.32 -14.26
C ASP A 199 26.51 -10.51 -14.47
N GLU A 200 26.45 -9.18 -14.63
CA GLU A 200 27.62 -8.31 -14.86
C GLU A 200 28.70 -8.39 -13.77
N ASN A 201 28.31 -8.74 -12.52
CA ASN A 201 29.22 -8.81 -11.38
C ASN A 201 29.62 -10.24 -11.01
N PHE A 202 29.26 -11.24 -11.82
CA PHE A 202 29.56 -12.65 -11.58
C PHE A 202 30.10 -13.34 -12.82
N ASP A 203 31.20 -14.06 -12.69
CA ASP A 203 31.88 -14.73 -13.79
C ASP A 203 31.05 -15.85 -14.43
N SER A 204 30.08 -16.42 -13.70
CA SER A 204 29.22 -17.51 -14.17
C SER A 204 27.98 -17.68 -13.30
N ARG A 205 26.96 -18.37 -13.84
CA ARG A 205 25.79 -18.81 -13.07
C ARG A 205 26.17 -19.62 -11.83
N SER A 206 27.19 -20.48 -11.94
CA SER A 206 27.69 -21.28 -10.83
C SER A 206 28.30 -20.41 -9.73
N SER A 207 29.08 -19.39 -10.09
CA SER A 207 29.68 -18.42 -9.17
C SER A 207 28.59 -17.65 -8.40
N LYS A 208 27.56 -17.18 -9.10
CA LYS A 208 26.41 -16.50 -8.53
C LYS A 208 25.58 -17.42 -7.62
N ALA A 209 25.40 -18.69 -8.01
CA ALA A 209 24.72 -19.68 -7.17
C ALA A 209 25.51 -19.92 -5.88
N LYS A 210 26.83 -20.08 -5.95
CA LYS A 210 27.72 -20.25 -4.78
C LYS A 210 27.64 -19.07 -3.84
N GLU A 211 27.56 -17.84 -4.35
CA GLU A 211 27.37 -16.64 -3.53
C GLU A 211 26.02 -16.68 -2.81
N LYS A 212 24.91 -16.98 -3.52
CA LYS A 212 23.59 -17.05 -2.92
C LYS A 212 23.43 -18.16 -1.89
N VAL A 213 24.15 -19.27 -2.05
CA VAL A 213 24.11 -20.42 -1.12
C VAL A 213 24.67 -20.06 0.25
N GLN A 214 25.52 -19.04 0.39
CA GLN A 214 25.99 -18.55 1.70
C GLN A 214 24.83 -18.11 2.62
N LEU A 215 23.65 -17.81 2.07
CA LEU A 215 22.45 -17.53 2.88
C LEU A 215 21.99 -18.76 3.67
N ALA A 216 22.30 -19.96 3.19
CA ALA A 216 21.90 -21.22 3.80
C ALA A 216 22.85 -21.69 4.92
N ASP A 217 23.98 -21.01 5.13
CA ASP A 217 24.90 -21.35 6.19
C ASP A 217 24.22 -21.25 7.54
N GLN A 218 24.22 -22.36 8.30
CA GLN A 218 23.57 -22.53 9.61
C GLN A 218 22.04 -22.57 9.58
N SER A 219 21.38 -22.59 8.44
CA SER A 219 19.92 -22.75 8.36
C SER A 219 19.50 -24.18 8.71
N SER A 220 18.30 -24.31 9.30
CA SER A 220 17.75 -25.62 9.68
C SER A 220 17.14 -26.37 8.49
N LYS A 221 16.70 -25.66 7.45
CA LYS A 221 16.13 -26.20 6.21
C LYS A 221 16.44 -25.35 5.00
N VAL A 222 16.73 -26.01 3.86
CA VAL A 222 16.97 -25.36 2.56
C VAL A 222 16.04 -25.95 1.52
N ILE A 223 15.15 -25.12 0.99
CA ILE A 223 14.10 -25.48 0.03
C ILE A 223 14.52 -25.05 -1.39
N TYR A 224 14.49 -25.95 -2.35
CA TYR A 224 14.73 -25.61 -3.76
C TYR A 224 14.21 -26.69 -4.72
N SER A 225 14.16 -26.36 -6.02
CA SER A 225 13.81 -27.31 -7.09
C SER A 225 14.99 -28.24 -7.38
N LYS A 226 14.78 -29.55 -7.28
CA LYS A 226 15.72 -30.55 -7.73
C LYS A 226 15.95 -30.53 -9.26
N ASP A 227 14.97 -30.00 -9.99
CA ASP A 227 15.01 -29.85 -11.45
C ASP A 227 15.93 -28.73 -11.92
N ASP A 228 16.36 -27.81 -11.01
CA ASP A 228 17.39 -26.81 -11.28
C ASP A 228 18.78 -27.45 -11.06
N ALA A 229 19.46 -27.78 -12.15
CA ALA A 229 20.78 -28.43 -12.13
C ALA A 229 21.82 -27.58 -11.40
N THR A 230 21.81 -26.25 -11.60
CA THR A 230 22.78 -25.34 -10.97
C THR A 230 22.64 -25.32 -9.45
N LEU A 231 21.41 -25.25 -8.94
CA LEU A 231 21.14 -25.30 -7.50
C LEU A 231 21.46 -26.69 -6.93
N SER A 232 21.09 -27.74 -7.65
CA SER A 232 21.35 -29.13 -7.24
C SER A 232 22.84 -29.43 -7.07
N ASP A 233 23.67 -28.93 -8.00
CA ASP A 233 25.12 -29.11 -7.94
C ASP A 233 25.75 -28.32 -6.78
N VAL A 234 25.38 -27.06 -6.61
CA VAL A 234 26.01 -26.19 -5.60
C VAL A 234 25.53 -26.54 -4.17
N LEU A 235 24.28 -26.99 -4.00
CA LEU A 235 23.69 -27.38 -2.73
C LEU A 235 23.89 -28.88 -2.41
N ALA A 236 24.64 -29.63 -3.23
CA ALA A 236 24.82 -31.06 -3.03
C ALA A 236 25.39 -31.44 -1.66
N SER A 237 26.24 -30.58 -1.08
CA SER A 237 26.87 -30.78 0.23
C SER A 237 26.01 -30.33 1.45
N VAL A 238 24.88 -29.68 1.23
CA VAL A 238 24.02 -29.21 2.31
C VAL A 238 23.15 -30.37 2.84
N ASN A 239 23.20 -30.63 4.14
CA ASN A 239 22.53 -31.81 4.71
C ASN A 239 21.03 -31.66 4.95
N ASN A 240 20.56 -30.47 5.25
CA ASN A 240 19.17 -30.19 5.65
C ASN A 240 18.29 -29.69 4.49
N ARG A 241 18.33 -30.40 3.37
CA ARG A 241 17.57 -30.06 2.16
C ARG A 241 16.12 -30.50 2.24
N PHE A 242 15.23 -29.74 1.61
CA PHE A 242 13.88 -30.11 1.22
C PHE A 242 13.74 -29.87 -0.28
N LEU A 243 13.56 -30.92 -1.04
CA LEU A 243 13.57 -30.92 -2.49
C LEU A 243 12.16 -31.10 -3.04
N TRP A 244 11.82 -30.33 -4.06
CA TRP A 244 10.65 -30.62 -4.87
C TRP A 244 11.07 -30.90 -6.32
N SER A 245 10.31 -31.73 -7.05
CA SER A 245 10.57 -32.05 -8.46
C SER A 245 9.29 -32.39 -9.21
N ARG A 246 9.28 -32.09 -10.50
CA ARG A 246 8.27 -32.55 -11.48
C ARG A 246 8.74 -33.78 -12.26
N LYS A 247 10.00 -34.18 -12.15
CA LYS A 247 10.65 -35.17 -13.01
C LYS A 247 11.13 -36.42 -12.27
N THR A 248 11.60 -36.24 -11.07
CA THR A 248 12.27 -37.30 -10.32
C THR A 248 11.79 -37.36 -8.89
N ASN A 249 12.03 -38.46 -8.19
CA ASN A 249 11.68 -38.59 -6.78
C ASN A 249 12.33 -37.47 -5.94
N ALA A 250 11.54 -36.86 -5.08
CA ALA A 250 11.90 -35.74 -4.19
C ALA A 250 11.05 -35.78 -2.94
N ASP A 251 11.34 -34.93 -1.93
CA ASP A 251 10.53 -34.82 -0.71
C ASP A 251 9.08 -34.42 -1.05
N LEU A 252 8.92 -33.49 -1.99
CA LEU A 252 7.65 -33.12 -2.58
C LEU A 252 7.67 -33.45 -4.08
N LEU A 253 6.96 -34.49 -4.48
CA LEU A 253 6.85 -34.91 -5.88
C LEU A 253 5.59 -34.30 -6.52
N ILE A 254 5.76 -33.50 -7.56
CA ILE A 254 4.65 -32.99 -8.35
C ILE A 254 4.29 -34.02 -9.42
N THR A 255 3.14 -34.66 -9.24
CA THR A 255 2.71 -35.77 -10.12
C THR A 255 1.91 -35.29 -11.33
N LYS A 256 1.19 -34.16 -11.20
CA LYS A 256 0.40 -33.61 -12.30
C LYS A 256 0.27 -32.08 -12.19
N VAL A 257 0.35 -31.40 -13.32
CA VAL A 257 -0.01 -29.98 -13.49
C VAL A 257 -1.01 -29.90 -14.63
N ALA A 258 -2.26 -29.58 -14.31
CA ALA A 258 -3.34 -29.48 -15.29
C ALA A 258 -3.80 -28.02 -15.39
N LYS A 259 -3.46 -27.37 -16.52
CA LYS A 259 -3.87 -25.99 -16.83
C LYS A 259 -5.27 -26.03 -17.46
N GLU A 260 -6.17 -25.28 -16.88
CA GLU A 260 -7.52 -25.06 -17.37
C GLU A 260 -7.67 -23.64 -17.89
N ARG A 261 -8.88 -23.23 -18.25
CA ARG A 261 -9.08 -21.92 -18.89
C ARG A 261 -8.66 -20.74 -18.01
N ASN A 262 -8.91 -20.79 -16.69
CA ASN A 262 -8.69 -19.68 -15.75
C ASN A 262 -7.95 -20.10 -14.49
N HIS A 263 -7.56 -21.37 -14.35
CA HIS A 263 -6.87 -21.88 -13.17
C HIS A 263 -5.97 -23.05 -13.52
N THR A 264 -5.07 -23.38 -12.61
CA THR A 264 -4.20 -24.56 -12.74
C THR A 264 -4.36 -25.45 -11.51
N ASN A 265 -4.61 -26.72 -11.72
CA ASN A 265 -4.64 -27.74 -10.68
C ASN A 265 -3.29 -28.45 -10.60
N ILE A 266 -2.72 -28.49 -9.39
CA ILE A 266 -1.43 -29.09 -9.11
C ILE A 266 -1.62 -30.23 -8.12
N GLN A 267 -1.20 -31.43 -8.50
CA GLN A 267 -1.20 -32.62 -7.65
C GLN A 267 0.22 -32.93 -7.19
N ALA A 268 0.38 -33.11 -5.90
CA ALA A 268 1.68 -33.39 -5.30
C ALA A 268 1.58 -34.56 -4.30
N VAL A 269 2.69 -35.23 -4.08
CA VAL A 269 2.84 -36.28 -3.06
C VAL A 269 3.91 -35.84 -2.06
N PHE A 270 3.56 -35.80 -0.78
CA PHE A 270 4.44 -35.52 0.33
C PHE A 270 4.13 -36.48 1.48
N ASN A 271 5.15 -37.14 2.05
CA ASN A 271 5.01 -38.14 3.12
C ASN A 271 3.95 -39.21 2.81
N ASN A 272 3.93 -39.72 1.59
CA ASN A 272 2.95 -40.70 1.08
C ASN A 272 1.48 -40.21 1.07
N SER A 273 1.23 -38.92 1.27
CA SER A 273 -0.08 -38.29 1.21
C SER A 273 -0.22 -37.46 -0.06
N PHE A 274 -1.43 -37.53 -0.69
CA PHE A 274 -1.74 -36.71 -1.83
C PHE A 274 -2.22 -35.33 -1.39
N HIS A 275 -1.68 -34.31 -2.02
CA HIS A 275 -2.06 -32.93 -1.81
C HIS A 275 -2.49 -32.33 -3.16
N ASN A 276 -3.65 -31.71 -3.20
CA ASN A 276 -4.16 -31.03 -4.37
C ASN A 276 -4.32 -29.56 -4.06
N ILE A 277 -3.75 -28.69 -4.91
CA ILE A 277 -3.96 -27.25 -4.84
C ILE A 277 -4.48 -26.75 -6.19
N SER A 278 -5.34 -25.76 -6.16
CA SER A 278 -5.79 -25.02 -7.33
C SER A 278 -5.31 -23.58 -7.21
N ILE A 279 -4.78 -23.02 -8.28
CA ILE A 279 -4.30 -21.63 -8.30
C ILE A 279 -5.00 -20.84 -9.41
N PRO A 280 -5.37 -19.56 -9.22
CA PRO A 280 -6.07 -18.75 -10.21
C PRO A 280 -5.10 -18.17 -11.25
N PHE A 281 -4.07 -18.94 -11.64
CA PHE A 281 -3.04 -18.56 -12.60
C PHE A 281 -2.77 -19.74 -13.54
N ILE A 282 -2.35 -19.44 -14.78
CA ILE A 282 -2.08 -20.45 -15.82
C ILE A 282 -0.65 -20.39 -16.36
N ASP A 283 0.15 -19.41 -15.96
CA ASP A 283 1.54 -19.26 -16.39
C ASP A 283 2.50 -20.15 -15.58
N ASP A 284 3.60 -20.57 -16.21
CA ASP A 284 4.55 -21.50 -15.60
C ASP A 284 5.29 -20.92 -14.40
N ALA A 285 5.55 -19.60 -14.39
CA ALA A 285 6.21 -18.94 -13.28
C ALA A 285 5.32 -18.92 -12.03
N SER A 286 4.01 -18.67 -12.18
CA SER A 286 3.04 -18.76 -11.09
C SER A 286 2.89 -20.18 -10.57
N VAL A 287 2.90 -21.17 -11.46
CA VAL A 287 2.89 -22.60 -11.06
C VAL A 287 4.15 -22.92 -10.24
N GLU A 288 5.34 -22.51 -10.67
CA GLU A 288 6.59 -22.75 -9.95
C GLU A 288 6.62 -22.04 -8.59
N ASN A 289 6.22 -20.76 -8.54
CA ASN A 289 6.13 -20.00 -7.30
C ASN A 289 5.14 -20.64 -6.30
N SER A 290 4.03 -21.19 -6.79
CA SER A 290 3.06 -21.91 -5.95
C SER A 290 3.64 -23.21 -5.38
N ILE A 291 4.45 -23.94 -6.14
CA ILE A 291 5.15 -25.13 -5.66
C ILE A 291 6.18 -24.76 -4.60
N HIS A 292 6.88 -23.65 -4.74
CA HIS A 292 7.77 -23.12 -3.70
C HIS A 292 7.00 -22.80 -2.42
N CYS A 293 5.84 -22.18 -2.52
CA CYS A 293 4.97 -21.92 -1.38
C CYS A 293 4.50 -23.23 -0.72
N LEU A 294 4.03 -24.19 -1.52
CA LEU A 294 3.59 -25.50 -1.00
C LEU A 294 4.75 -26.22 -0.30
N SER A 295 5.96 -26.18 -0.86
CA SER A 295 7.16 -26.77 -0.24
C SER A 295 7.44 -26.13 1.13
N CYS A 296 7.28 -24.81 1.25
CA CYS A 296 7.42 -24.11 2.51
C CYS A 296 6.35 -24.52 3.53
N LEU A 297 5.10 -24.68 3.10
CA LEU A 297 4.01 -25.17 3.96
C LEU A 297 4.29 -26.60 4.43
N CYS A 298 4.83 -27.48 3.59
CA CYS A 298 5.25 -28.81 3.96
C CYS A 298 6.31 -28.77 5.08
N VAL A 299 7.32 -27.92 4.95
CA VAL A 299 8.40 -27.76 5.97
C VAL A 299 7.85 -27.20 7.28
N LEU A 300 6.87 -26.32 7.23
CA LEU A 300 6.20 -25.74 8.41
C LEU A 300 5.14 -26.68 9.02
N GLY A 301 4.83 -27.83 8.39
CA GLY A 301 3.77 -28.73 8.83
C GLY A 301 2.35 -28.16 8.66
N LYS A 302 2.15 -27.26 7.68
CA LYS A 302 0.90 -26.53 7.41
C LYS A 302 0.23 -27.00 6.11
N THR A 303 -0.02 -28.31 6.01
CA THR A 303 -0.63 -28.94 4.82
C THR A 303 -2.06 -29.45 5.06
N ASN A 304 -2.76 -28.88 6.05
CA ASN A 304 -4.17 -29.16 6.28
C ASN A 304 -5.03 -28.59 5.15
N GLU A 305 -6.23 -29.16 4.97
CA GLU A 305 -7.14 -28.83 3.86
C GLU A 305 -7.45 -27.32 3.81
N SER A 306 -7.72 -26.70 4.97
CA SER A 306 -7.98 -25.25 5.07
C SER A 306 -6.83 -24.38 4.57
N CYS A 307 -5.57 -24.79 4.74
CA CYS A 307 -4.41 -24.07 4.18
C CYS A 307 -4.27 -24.29 2.68
N LEU A 308 -4.55 -25.49 2.20
CA LEU A 308 -4.43 -25.81 0.77
C LEU A 308 -5.53 -25.14 -0.07
N GLU A 309 -6.74 -25.00 0.46
CA GLU A 309 -7.84 -24.27 -0.18
C GLU A 309 -7.51 -22.79 -0.45
N LYS A 310 -6.67 -22.17 0.39
CA LYS A 310 -6.25 -20.77 0.22
C LYS A 310 -5.48 -20.51 -1.08
N PHE A 311 -4.88 -21.55 -1.67
CA PHE A 311 -4.20 -21.39 -2.97
C PHE A 311 -5.15 -20.94 -4.08
N ALA A 312 -6.42 -21.31 -4.03
CA ALA A 312 -7.44 -20.88 -4.98
C ALA A 312 -7.78 -19.39 -4.88
N HIS A 313 -7.42 -18.76 -3.77
CA HIS A 313 -7.69 -17.33 -3.48
C HIS A 313 -6.45 -16.46 -3.54
N LEU A 314 -5.32 -16.97 -4.04
CA LEU A 314 -4.12 -16.19 -4.23
C LEU A 314 -4.39 -15.02 -5.20
N THR A 315 -3.92 -13.84 -4.83
CA THR A 315 -4.07 -12.64 -5.65
C THR A 315 -2.76 -12.27 -6.35
N PRO A 316 -2.83 -11.64 -7.53
CA PRO A 316 -1.65 -11.09 -8.18
C PRO A 316 -0.93 -10.10 -7.26
N VAL A 317 0.38 -10.09 -7.33
CA VAL A 317 1.19 -9.10 -6.60
C VAL A 317 1.27 -7.83 -7.45
N ALA A 318 0.82 -6.70 -6.93
CA ALA A 318 0.82 -5.42 -7.62
C ALA A 318 2.20 -5.06 -8.20
N MET A 319 2.20 -4.41 -9.39
CA MET A 319 3.38 -4.03 -10.18
C MET A 319 4.17 -5.21 -10.81
N ARG A 320 3.57 -6.41 -10.91
CA ARG A 320 4.15 -7.52 -11.68
C ARG A 320 3.07 -8.24 -12.49
N LEU A 321 3.12 -8.10 -13.82
CA LEU A 321 2.18 -8.68 -14.78
C LEU A 321 0.70 -8.30 -14.51
N GLU A 322 0.45 -7.08 -14.09
CA GLU A 322 -0.92 -6.57 -13.85
C GLU A 322 -1.60 -6.24 -15.18
N LEU A 323 -2.70 -6.92 -15.50
CA LEU A 323 -3.50 -6.67 -16.69
C LEU A 323 -4.55 -5.59 -16.40
N LYS A 324 -4.53 -4.49 -17.16
CA LYS A 324 -5.48 -3.37 -17.06
C LYS A 324 -6.16 -3.11 -18.41
N ALA A 325 -7.40 -2.60 -18.37
CA ALA A 325 -8.03 -2.06 -19.56
C ALA A 325 -7.28 -0.80 -20.04
N GLY A 326 -6.93 -0.78 -21.31
CA GLY A 326 -6.25 0.34 -21.96
C GLY A 326 -7.19 1.20 -22.81
N ILE A 327 -6.66 2.31 -23.35
CA ILE A 327 -7.35 3.18 -24.32
C ILE A 327 -7.73 2.38 -25.57
N ASN A 328 -8.74 2.84 -26.31
CA ASN A 328 -9.12 2.34 -27.64
C ASN A 328 -9.25 0.81 -27.72
N ASN A 329 -9.89 0.21 -26.72
CA ASN A 329 -10.04 -1.24 -26.61
C ASN A 329 -8.69 -1.98 -26.56
N CYS A 330 -7.67 -1.40 -25.92
CA CYS A 330 -6.40 -2.07 -25.62
C CYS A 330 -6.45 -2.77 -24.26
N SER A 331 -5.56 -3.74 -24.07
CA SER A 331 -5.24 -4.32 -22.77
C SER A 331 -3.78 -4.02 -22.43
N VAL A 332 -3.50 -3.52 -21.23
CA VAL A 332 -2.14 -3.12 -20.83
C VAL A 332 -1.64 -4.05 -19.72
N ILE A 333 -0.52 -4.70 -19.94
CA ILE A 333 0.21 -5.50 -18.96
C ILE A 333 1.36 -4.64 -18.46
N ASN A 334 1.35 -4.29 -17.16
CA ASN A 334 2.42 -3.52 -16.56
C ASN A 334 3.38 -4.44 -15.79
N ASP A 335 4.64 -4.52 -16.26
CA ASP A 335 5.76 -5.23 -15.62
C ASP A 335 7.03 -4.37 -15.66
N SER A 336 6.92 -3.12 -15.21
CA SER A 336 7.92 -2.06 -15.34
C SER A 336 8.86 -1.94 -14.13
N TYR A 337 9.22 -3.04 -13.48
CA TYR A 337 10.10 -3.01 -12.30
C TYR A 337 11.50 -3.56 -12.55
N ASN A 338 11.62 -4.68 -13.28
CA ASN A 338 12.88 -5.32 -13.66
C ASN A 338 12.94 -5.47 -15.18
N SER A 339 14.09 -5.18 -15.77
CA SER A 339 14.35 -5.39 -17.18
C SER A 339 15.56 -6.31 -17.33
N ASP A 340 15.34 -7.62 -17.30
CA ASP A 340 16.30 -8.67 -17.64
C ASP A 340 15.67 -9.67 -18.63
N ILE A 341 16.50 -10.41 -19.34
CA ILE A 341 16.04 -11.28 -20.45
C ILE A 341 15.18 -12.44 -19.95
N GLY A 342 15.46 -12.96 -18.75
CA GLY A 342 14.68 -14.06 -18.15
C GLY A 342 13.29 -13.59 -17.73
N SER A 343 13.20 -12.42 -17.09
CA SER A 343 11.92 -11.82 -16.72
C SER A 343 11.13 -11.34 -17.95
N LEU A 344 11.84 -10.92 -19.03
CA LEU A 344 11.20 -10.59 -20.30
C LEU A 344 10.54 -11.82 -20.93
N ALA A 345 11.22 -12.96 -20.96
CA ALA A 345 10.66 -14.21 -21.49
C ALA A 345 9.36 -14.60 -20.76
N VAL A 346 9.35 -14.52 -19.42
CA VAL A 346 8.16 -14.77 -18.59
C VAL A 346 7.03 -13.79 -18.93
N ALA A 347 7.33 -12.50 -19.07
CA ALA A 347 6.34 -11.48 -19.40
C ALA A 347 5.76 -11.67 -20.81
N LEU A 348 6.58 -12.11 -21.77
CA LEU A 348 6.12 -12.44 -23.12
C LEU A 348 5.25 -13.71 -23.15
N ASP A 349 5.55 -14.71 -22.32
CA ASP A 349 4.67 -15.88 -22.16
C ASP A 349 3.33 -15.48 -21.58
N PHE A 350 3.29 -14.60 -20.59
CA PHE A 350 2.04 -14.06 -20.05
C PHE A 350 1.27 -13.24 -21.11
N LEU A 351 1.96 -12.40 -21.89
CA LEU A 351 1.37 -11.66 -23.01
C LEU A 351 0.73 -12.59 -24.03
N ASN A 352 1.39 -13.72 -24.36
CA ASN A 352 0.90 -14.68 -25.33
C ASN A 352 -0.33 -15.46 -24.85
N GLN A 353 -0.49 -15.63 -23.55
CA GLN A 353 -1.66 -16.27 -22.95
C GLN A 353 -2.90 -15.37 -22.97
N GLN A 354 -2.71 -14.05 -23.17
CA GLN A 354 -3.83 -13.13 -23.32
C GLN A 354 -4.46 -13.26 -24.70
N GLN A 355 -5.72 -13.65 -24.74
CA GLN A 355 -6.46 -13.90 -25.99
C GLN A 355 -7.43 -12.76 -26.37
N GLN A 356 -7.42 -11.64 -25.62
CA GLN A 356 -8.34 -10.54 -25.87
C GLN A 356 -8.10 -9.87 -27.23
N HIS A 357 -6.85 -9.83 -27.70
CA HIS A 357 -6.46 -9.18 -28.95
C HIS A 357 -5.43 -10.02 -29.71
N GLN A 358 -5.51 -9.97 -31.06
CA GLN A 358 -4.53 -10.64 -31.91
C GLN A 358 -3.22 -9.87 -32.03
N LYS A 359 -3.29 -8.52 -32.07
CA LYS A 359 -2.12 -7.67 -32.13
C LYS A 359 -1.48 -7.58 -30.75
N ARG A 360 -0.15 -7.78 -30.70
CA ARG A 360 0.66 -7.76 -29.48
C ARG A 360 1.79 -6.78 -29.63
N THR A 361 1.82 -5.79 -28.74
CA THR A 361 2.82 -4.72 -28.71
C THR A 361 3.67 -4.86 -27.44
N VAL A 362 4.96 -4.68 -27.57
CA VAL A 362 5.89 -4.63 -26.44
C VAL A 362 6.58 -3.27 -26.41
N VAL A 363 6.50 -2.59 -25.27
CA VAL A 363 7.29 -1.40 -24.95
C VAL A 363 8.38 -1.84 -23.97
N LEU A 364 9.63 -1.76 -24.38
CA LEU A 364 10.80 -2.25 -23.62
C LEU A 364 11.79 -1.11 -23.39
N SER A 365 12.28 -0.97 -22.14
CA SER A 365 13.43 -0.10 -21.87
C SER A 365 14.76 -0.82 -22.15
N ASP A 366 15.86 -0.09 -22.13
CA ASP A 366 17.18 -0.72 -22.07
C ASP A 366 17.25 -1.75 -20.95
N ILE A 367 17.89 -2.88 -21.24
CA ILE A 367 18.20 -3.92 -20.26
C ILE A 367 19.51 -3.55 -19.58
N LEU A 368 19.40 -3.10 -18.34
CA LEU A 368 20.54 -2.66 -17.54
C LEU A 368 21.21 -3.84 -16.85
N GLN A 369 22.54 -3.72 -16.61
CA GLN A 369 23.31 -4.67 -15.78
C GLN A 369 23.26 -6.13 -16.28
N SER A 370 23.27 -6.32 -17.59
CA SER A 370 23.31 -7.67 -18.20
C SER A 370 24.68 -8.34 -18.13
N GLY A 371 25.78 -7.57 -18.10
CA GLY A 371 27.16 -8.05 -18.20
C GLY A 371 27.52 -8.69 -19.55
N ARG A 372 26.66 -8.49 -20.57
CA ARG A 372 26.80 -9.10 -21.90
C ARG A 372 27.11 -8.05 -22.94
N ASP A 373 27.71 -8.49 -24.07
CA ASP A 373 27.82 -7.65 -25.26
C ASP A 373 26.43 -7.15 -25.69
N GLU A 374 26.35 -5.87 -26.03
CA GLU A 374 25.08 -5.21 -26.34
C GLU A 374 24.42 -5.80 -27.61
N SER A 375 25.22 -6.11 -28.64
CA SER A 375 24.74 -6.69 -29.89
C SER A 375 24.18 -8.10 -29.67
N ASP A 376 24.88 -8.94 -28.91
CA ASP A 376 24.43 -10.30 -28.58
C ASP A 376 23.16 -10.32 -27.73
N LEU A 377 23.09 -9.41 -26.76
CA LEU A 377 21.92 -9.27 -25.89
C LEU A 377 20.67 -8.91 -26.69
N TYR A 378 20.76 -7.88 -27.54
CA TYR A 378 19.59 -7.43 -28.30
C TYR A 378 19.30 -8.29 -29.53
N ALA A 379 20.25 -9.05 -30.03
CA ALA A 379 19.97 -10.12 -31.00
C ALA A 379 19.10 -11.22 -30.39
N GLU A 380 19.37 -11.63 -29.14
CA GLU A 380 18.56 -12.59 -28.41
C GLU A 380 17.17 -12.02 -28.08
N VAL A 381 17.07 -10.75 -27.66
CA VAL A 381 15.78 -10.06 -27.45
C VAL A 381 14.94 -10.06 -28.73
N SER A 382 15.54 -9.69 -29.88
CA SER A 382 14.85 -9.70 -31.17
C SER A 382 14.39 -11.10 -31.57
N ALA A 383 15.24 -12.10 -31.39
CA ALA A 383 14.89 -13.51 -31.66
C ALA A 383 13.72 -13.98 -30.78
N LEU A 384 13.74 -13.61 -29.49
CA LEU A 384 12.68 -13.92 -28.54
C LEU A 384 11.35 -13.26 -28.93
N MET A 385 11.37 -11.98 -29.33
CA MET A 385 10.18 -11.25 -29.80
C MET A 385 9.56 -11.93 -31.03
N LYS A 386 10.41 -12.31 -32.01
CA LYS A 386 9.96 -13.02 -33.22
C LYS A 386 9.38 -14.40 -32.90
N ALA A 387 10.04 -15.18 -32.04
CA ALA A 387 9.60 -16.51 -31.62
C ALA A 387 8.24 -16.46 -30.87
N LYS A 388 7.98 -15.38 -30.14
CA LYS A 388 6.73 -15.16 -29.40
C LYS A 388 5.67 -14.42 -30.23
N GLY A 389 5.91 -14.15 -31.52
CA GLY A 389 4.93 -13.55 -32.43
C GLY A 389 4.51 -12.13 -32.06
N ILE A 390 5.44 -11.30 -31.60
CA ILE A 390 5.18 -9.90 -31.32
C ILE A 390 4.96 -9.13 -32.62
N SER A 391 3.85 -8.42 -32.70
CA SER A 391 3.45 -7.68 -33.89
C SER A 391 4.12 -6.31 -33.98
N ARG A 392 4.27 -5.61 -32.84
CA ARG A 392 4.88 -4.28 -32.76
C ARG A 392 5.82 -4.18 -31.58
N PHE A 393 6.94 -3.50 -31.78
CA PHE A 393 7.96 -3.29 -30.76
C PHE A 393 8.28 -1.79 -30.61
N ILE A 394 8.31 -1.30 -29.38
CA ILE A 394 8.70 0.08 -29.05
C ILE A 394 9.88 -0.01 -28.09
N GLY A 395 11.06 0.40 -28.56
CA GLY A 395 12.29 0.45 -27.78
C GLY A 395 12.54 1.83 -27.18
N ILE A 396 12.84 1.90 -25.89
CA ILE A 396 13.12 3.16 -25.18
C ILE A 396 14.47 3.06 -24.48
N GLY A 397 15.42 3.84 -24.94
CA GLY A 397 16.78 3.94 -24.41
C GLY A 397 17.84 3.97 -25.48
N ASP A 398 19.02 4.43 -25.11
CA ASP A 398 20.14 4.64 -26.03
C ASP A 398 20.70 3.34 -26.59
N ALA A 399 20.73 2.27 -25.80
CA ALA A 399 21.24 0.98 -26.25
C ALA A 399 20.29 0.33 -27.27
N LEU A 400 18.98 0.33 -27.03
CA LEU A 400 17.97 -0.13 -28.01
C LEU A 400 18.01 0.68 -29.29
N LEU A 401 18.19 2.01 -29.18
CA LEU A 401 18.30 2.88 -30.36
C LEU A 401 19.54 2.55 -31.19
N ARG A 402 20.69 2.29 -30.57
CA ARG A 402 21.91 1.86 -31.29
C ARG A 402 21.71 0.53 -32.02
N GLN A 403 20.95 -0.39 -31.45
CA GLN A 403 20.72 -1.73 -31.93
C GLN A 403 19.43 -1.91 -32.74
N GLN A 404 18.79 -0.82 -33.16
CA GLN A 404 17.49 -0.83 -33.85
C GLN A 404 17.48 -1.74 -35.11
N ALA A 405 18.62 -1.88 -35.81
CA ALA A 405 18.75 -2.71 -37.00
C ALA A 405 18.50 -4.22 -36.72
N LEU A 406 18.65 -4.69 -35.48
CA LEU A 406 18.42 -6.10 -35.12
C LEU A 406 16.91 -6.45 -35.08
N PHE A 407 16.04 -5.47 -35.00
CA PHE A 407 14.59 -5.66 -34.93
C PHE A 407 13.87 -5.63 -36.29
N ASN A 408 14.64 -5.71 -37.39
CA ASN A 408 14.11 -5.86 -38.74
C ASN A 408 13.14 -7.06 -38.83
N GLY A 409 11.94 -6.83 -39.40
CA GLY A 409 10.89 -7.82 -39.55
C GLY A 409 9.82 -7.78 -38.44
N ILE A 410 9.93 -6.84 -37.51
CA ILE A 410 8.87 -6.43 -36.57
C ILE A 410 8.58 -4.95 -36.81
N GLU A 411 7.32 -4.54 -36.82
CA GLU A 411 6.96 -3.11 -36.81
C GLU A 411 7.60 -2.46 -35.59
N SER A 412 8.58 -1.57 -35.74
CA SER A 412 9.40 -1.10 -34.63
C SER A 412 9.57 0.43 -34.62
N GLU A 413 9.51 1.00 -33.42
CA GLU A 413 9.77 2.42 -33.13
C GLU A 413 10.79 2.53 -32.00
N PHE A 414 11.63 3.58 -32.00
CA PHE A 414 12.69 3.76 -31.01
C PHE A 414 12.72 5.21 -30.52
N TYR A 415 12.94 5.37 -29.21
CA TYR A 415 13.00 6.66 -28.53
C TYR A 415 14.19 6.70 -27.56
N ASN A 416 14.83 7.86 -27.42
CA ASN A 416 15.95 8.02 -26.50
C ASN A 416 15.51 7.89 -25.02
N SER A 417 14.33 8.38 -24.70
CA SER A 417 13.83 8.43 -23.34
C SER A 417 12.31 8.27 -23.27
N THR A 418 11.81 7.95 -22.07
CA THR A 418 10.37 7.95 -21.78
C THR A 418 9.74 9.32 -22.04
N SER A 419 10.47 10.41 -21.71
CA SER A 419 9.99 11.77 -21.97
C SER A 419 9.78 12.04 -23.46
N ASP A 420 10.66 11.54 -24.32
CA ASP A 420 10.54 11.73 -25.78
C ASP A 420 9.39 10.91 -26.35
N PHE A 421 9.19 9.69 -25.87
CA PHE A 421 8.00 8.89 -26.20
C PHE A 421 6.72 9.61 -25.79
N VAL A 422 6.64 10.12 -24.55
CA VAL A 422 5.47 10.81 -24.02
C VAL A 422 5.12 12.07 -24.84
N LYS A 423 6.13 12.85 -25.28
CA LYS A 423 5.93 14.05 -26.12
C LYS A 423 5.39 13.71 -27.50
N GLN A 424 5.73 12.56 -28.05
CA GLN A 424 5.33 12.11 -29.38
C GLN A 424 4.14 11.12 -29.33
N PHE A 425 3.60 10.88 -28.16
CA PHE A 425 2.51 9.92 -27.96
C PHE A 425 1.24 10.34 -28.68
N VAL A 426 0.70 9.45 -29.51
CA VAL A 426 -0.57 9.66 -30.22
C VAL A 426 -1.54 8.54 -29.86
N HIS A 427 -2.64 8.89 -29.23
CA HIS A 427 -3.65 7.92 -28.74
C HIS A 427 -4.19 6.99 -29.83
N SER A 428 -4.38 7.50 -31.07
CA SER A 428 -4.92 6.71 -32.18
C SER A 428 -3.97 5.63 -32.71
N HIS A 429 -2.69 5.68 -32.33
CA HIS A 429 -1.71 4.66 -32.72
C HIS A 429 -1.87 3.34 -31.94
N PHE A 430 -2.65 3.36 -30.86
CA PHE A 430 -2.90 2.20 -30.01
C PHE A 430 -4.39 1.85 -30.04
N HIS A 431 -4.73 0.72 -30.63
CA HIS A 431 -6.11 0.24 -30.73
C HIS A 431 -6.19 -1.28 -30.94
N ASN A 432 -7.13 -1.93 -30.29
CA ASN A 432 -7.40 -3.37 -30.40
C ASN A 432 -6.13 -4.25 -30.25
N GLU A 433 -5.29 -3.94 -29.28
CA GLU A 433 -4.01 -4.64 -29.04
C GLU A 433 -3.75 -4.89 -27.57
N THR A 434 -2.97 -5.94 -27.27
CA THR A 434 -2.45 -6.17 -25.92
C THR A 434 -1.03 -5.63 -25.84
N ILE A 435 -0.77 -4.73 -24.89
CA ILE A 435 0.47 -3.98 -24.77
C ILE A 435 1.18 -4.43 -23.48
N LEU A 436 2.40 -4.92 -23.61
CA LEU A 436 3.29 -5.20 -22.49
C LEU A 436 4.24 -4.01 -22.26
N LEU A 437 4.20 -3.44 -21.08
CA LEU A 437 5.18 -2.46 -20.60
C LEU A 437 6.23 -3.18 -19.77
N LYS A 438 7.46 -3.23 -20.24
CA LYS A 438 8.60 -3.89 -19.59
C LYS A 438 9.80 -2.94 -19.52
N GLY A 439 10.11 -2.44 -18.33
CA GLY A 439 11.17 -1.44 -18.18
C GLY A 439 11.90 -1.51 -16.85
N ALA A 440 13.13 -1.05 -16.83
CA ALA A 440 13.86 -0.81 -15.60
C ALA A 440 13.28 0.42 -14.88
N ARG A 441 13.33 0.43 -13.56
CA ARG A 441 12.73 1.48 -12.71
C ARG A 441 13.19 2.91 -13.08
N SER A 442 14.45 3.06 -13.52
CA SER A 442 15.02 4.34 -13.94
C SER A 442 14.37 4.95 -15.19
N PHE A 443 13.59 4.19 -15.94
CA PHE A 443 12.89 4.65 -17.14
C PHE A 443 11.46 5.15 -16.87
N GLU A 444 10.97 5.09 -15.64
CA GLU A 444 9.67 5.66 -15.22
C GLU A 444 8.48 5.29 -16.13
N PHE A 445 8.35 4.01 -16.47
CA PHE A 445 7.29 3.51 -17.37
C PHE A 445 5.88 3.66 -16.79
N GLU A 446 5.75 4.05 -15.54
CA GLU A 446 4.51 4.50 -14.94
C GLU A 446 3.88 5.66 -15.73
N ASN A 447 4.68 6.54 -16.31
CA ASN A 447 4.22 7.66 -17.14
C ASN A 447 3.59 7.14 -18.45
N ILE A 448 4.16 6.11 -19.06
CA ILE A 448 3.60 5.44 -20.24
C ILE A 448 2.32 4.70 -19.87
N SER A 449 2.34 3.98 -18.74
CA SER A 449 1.19 3.24 -18.24
C SER A 449 -0.03 4.16 -18.03
N LYS A 450 0.18 5.36 -17.50
CA LYS A 450 -0.87 6.38 -17.31
C LYS A 450 -1.50 6.82 -18.65
N LEU A 451 -0.71 6.96 -19.72
CA LEU A 451 -1.19 7.35 -21.03
C LEU A 451 -1.99 6.24 -21.73
N LEU A 452 -1.56 5.00 -21.55
CA LEU A 452 -2.18 3.83 -22.19
C LEU A 452 -3.40 3.28 -21.43
N GLN A 453 -3.59 3.63 -20.15
CA GLN A 453 -4.77 3.22 -19.40
C GLN A 453 -6.01 3.92 -19.93
N GLN A 454 -7.11 3.18 -20.00
CA GLN A 454 -8.41 3.74 -20.42
C GLN A 454 -8.83 4.80 -19.41
N LYS A 455 -8.77 6.06 -19.82
CA LYS A 455 -9.47 7.14 -19.14
C LYS A 455 -10.92 7.08 -19.60
N SER A 456 -11.78 6.53 -18.83
CA SER A 456 -13.22 6.50 -19.11
C SER A 456 -13.87 7.89 -18.92
N HIS A 457 -13.17 8.81 -18.23
CA HIS A 457 -13.60 10.19 -17.97
C HIS A 457 -12.38 11.10 -17.90
N GLU A 458 -12.52 12.32 -18.43
CA GLU A 458 -11.51 13.39 -18.30
C GLU A 458 -11.49 13.98 -16.89
N THR A 459 -12.62 13.86 -16.16
CA THR A 459 -12.73 14.24 -14.75
C THR A 459 -12.20 13.10 -13.88
N VAL A 460 -11.18 13.37 -13.09
CA VAL A 460 -10.51 12.38 -12.20
C VAL A 460 -10.31 12.96 -10.80
N MET A 461 -10.34 12.06 -9.81
CA MET A 461 -9.96 12.35 -8.44
C MET A 461 -8.64 11.64 -8.15
N GLU A 462 -7.57 12.38 -8.06
CA GLU A 462 -6.25 11.86 -7.71
C GLU A 462 -6.15 11.72 -6.19
N ILE A 463 -5.63 10.57 -5.73
CA ILE A 463 -5.47 10.23 -4.33
C ILE A 463 -3.99 10.00 -4.05
N ASP A 464 -3.40 10.85 -3.23
CA ASP A 464 -2.02 10.74 -2.77
C ASP A 464 -1.94 9.80 -1.57
N LEU A 465 -1.50 8.56 -1.82
CA LEU A 465 -1.31 7.56 -0.77
C LEU A 465 -0.13 7.90 0.15
N SER A 466 0.88 8.62 -0.34
CA SER A 466 2.01 9.06 0.48
C SER A 466 1.59 10.14 1.48
N ALA A 467 0.76 11.09 1.04
CA ALA A 467 0.14 12.07 1.94
C ALA A 467 -0.73 11.40 2.99
N MET A 468 -1.51 10.38 2.62
CA MET A 468 -2.33 9.61 3.55
C MET A 468 -1.47 8.89 4.61
N VAL A 469 -0.36 8.27 4.21
CA VAL A 469 0.60 7.65 5.14
C VAL A 469 1.26 8.69 6.04
N HIS A 470 1.59 9.87 5.51
CA HIS A 470 2.09 10.98 6.32
C HIS A 470 1.09 11.35 7.42
N ASN A 471 -0.18 11.56 7.07
CA ASN A 471 -1.25 11.92 8.01
C ASN A 471 -1.46 10.82 9.07
N LEU A 472 -1.46 9.57 8.66
CA LEU A 472 -1.54 8.41 9.54
C LEU A 472 -0.39 8.42 10.56
N ASN A 473 0.85 8.64 10.10
CA ASN A 473 2.02 8.63 10.95
C ASN A 473 2.06 9.85 11.89
N TYR A 474 1.63 11.02 11.41
CA TYR A 474 1.49 12.20 12.25
C TYR A 474 0.53 11.92 13.43
N VAL A 475 -0.67 11.39 13.15
CA VAL A 475 -1.61 11.03 14.22
C VAL A 475 -1.02 9.99 15.16
N ARG A 476 -0.35 8.96 14.66
CA ARG A 476 0.34 7.95 15.48
C ARG A 476 1.39 8.54 16.41
N SER A 477 2.11 9.55 15.97
CA SER A 477 3.11 10.23 16.81
C SER A 477 2.51 10.97 18.00
N ARG A 478 1.19 11.22 17.97
CA ARG A 478 0.42 11.87 19.05
C ARG A 478 -0.23 10.88 20.00
N LEU A 479 -0.12 9.57 19.72
CA LEU A 479 -0.71 8.55 20.56
C LEU A 479 0.23 8.14 21.70
N ASN A 480 -0.37 7.86 22.84
CA ASN A 480 0.33 7.26 23.96
C ASN A 480 0.82 5.85 23.58
N PRO A 481 1.94 5.37 24.18
CA PRO A 481 2.43 4.02 23.96
C PRO A 481 1.35 2.98 24.25
N GLY A 482 1.09 2.08 23.28
CA GLY A 482 0.10 1.01 23.42
C GLY A 482 -1.32 1.40 23.03
N THR A 483 -1.62 2.68 22.76
CA THR A 483 -2.93 3.09 22.25
C THR A 483 -3.16 2.54 20.84
N MET A 484 -4.23 1.79 20.66
CA MET A 484 -4.64 1.22 19.38
C MET A 484 -5.30 2.28 18.49
N LEU A 485 -5.21 2.07 17.17
CA LEU A 485 -5.79 2.97 16.19
C LEU A 485 -6.85 2.26 15.35
N MET A 486 -8.08 2.72 15.45
CA MET A 486 -9.18 2.39 14.55
C MET A 486 -9.28 3.48 13.48
N VAL A 487 -9.38 3.09 12.20
CA VAL A 487 -9.49 4.02 11.09
C VAL A 487 -10.84 3.88 10.38
N MET A 488 -11.47 5.03 10.12
CA MET A 488 -12.77 5.10 9.46
C MET A 488 -12.60 5.02 7.93
N VAL A 489 -13.16 3.98 7.31
CA VAL A 489 -13.15 3.76 5.86
C VAL A 489 -14.56 3.72 5.27
N LYS A 490 -15.55 4.26 5.99
CA LYS A 490 -16.94 4.36 5.58
C LYS A 490 -17.14 5.31 4.40
N ALA A 491 -18.29 5.20 3.73
CA ALA A 491 -18.69 6.02 2.59
C ALA A 491 -17.59 6.04 1.49
N PHE A 492 -17.20 4.86 1.03
CA PHE A 492 -16.15 4.70 0.03
C PHE A 492 -14.83 5.36 0.47
N SER A 493 -14.44 5.16 1.74
CA SER A 493 -13.31 5.81 2.40
C SER A 493 -13.33 7.33 2.20
N TYR A 494 -14.43 7.95 2.61
CA TYR A 494 -14.68 9.39 2.39
C TYR A 494 -14.55 9.80 0.91
N GLY A 495 -15.05 8.98 0.00
CA GLY A 495 -14.97 9.23 -1.43
C GLY A 495 -13.65 8.86 -2.10
N SER A 496 -12.63 8.41 -1.36
CA SER A 496 -11.28 8.16 -1.86
C SER A 496 -11.06 6.76 -2.42
N GLY A 497 -12.00 5.83 -2.27
CA GLY A 497 -11.88 4.43 -2.71
C GLY A 497 -11.87 3.43 -1.56
N THR A 498 -12.27 2.19 -1.80
CA THR A 498 -12.49 1.21 -0.73
C THR A 498 -11.25 0.34 -0.51
N PHE A 499 -10.87 -0.44 -1.51
CA PHE A 499 -9.86 -1.49 -1.37
C PHE A 499 -8.45 -0.92 -1.19
N GLU A 500 -8.06 0.02 -2.04
CA GLU A 500 -6.71 0.59 -2.05
C GLU A 500 -6.37 1.24 -0.71
N ILE A 501 -7.33 1.97 -0.13
CA ILE A 501 -7.17 2.62 1.17
C ILE A 501 -7.11 1.59 2.29
N ALA A 502 -8.03 0.64 2.32
CA ALA A 502 -8.04 -0.41 3.35
C ALA A 502 -6.78 -1.29 3.29
N ASN A 503 -6.30 -1.61 2.08
CA ASN A 503 -5.05 -2.36 1.90
C ASN A 503 -3.83 -1.56 2.36
N LEU A 504 -3.77 -0.25 2.06
CA LEU A 504 -2.75 0.65 2.58
C LEU A 504 -2.73 0.65 4.11
N LEU A 505 -3.90 0.79 4.74
CA LEU A 505 -4.04 0.80 6.19
C LEU A 505 -3.66 -0.55 6.83
N GLN A 506 -4.04 -1.66 6.20
CA GLN A 506 -3.62 -2.99 6.61
C GLN A 506 -2.10 -3.16 6.50
N PHE A 507 -1.50 -2.71 5.41
CA PHE A 507 -0.05 -2.71 5.24
C PHE A 507 0.66 -1.89 6.33
N HIS A 508 0.11 -0.72 6.68
CA HIS A 508 0.61 0.15 7.75
C HIS A 508 0.13 -0.28 9.15
N ARG A 509 -0.46 -1.49 9.30
CA ARG A 509 -0.79 -2.11 10.59
C ARG A 509 -1.63 -1.23 11.50
N VAL A 510 -2.72 -0.68 10.99
CA VAL A 510 -3.75 -0.14 11.88
C VAL A 510 -4.43 -1.31 12.61
N ASN A 511 -4.99 -1.05 13.78
CA ASN A 511 -5.51 -2.13 14.61
C ASN A 511 -6.95 -2.52 14.24
N TYR A 512 -7.74 -1.56 13.77
CA TYR A 512 -9.14 -1.72 13.38
C TYR A 512 -9.49 -0.88 12.17
N LEU A 513 -10.45 -1.34 11.40
CA LEU A 513 -11.19 -0.52 10.44
C LEU A 513 -12.63 -0.35 10.94
N ALA A 514 -13.28 0.74 10.53
CA ALA A 514 -14.70 0.94 10.79
C ALA A 514 -15.43 1.42 9.54
N VAL A 515 -16.56 0.77 9.26
CA VAL A 515 -17.46 1.04 8.14
C VAL A 515 -18.83 1.47 8.63
N ALA A 516 -19.65 2.05 7.76
CA ALA A 516 -21.00 2.45 8.13
C ALA A 516 -21.97 1.26 8.13
N TYR A 517 -21.94 0.44 7.08
CA TYR A 517 -22.88 -0.65 6.84
C TYR A 517 -22.16 -1.97 6.58
N ALA A 518 -22.87 -3.08 6.75
CA ALA A 518 -22.33 -4.42 6.57
C ALA A 518 -21.77 -4.66 5.16
N ASP A 519 -22.43 -4.13 4.13
CA ASP A 519 -22.04 -4.31 2.73
C ASP A 519 -20.64 -3.76 2.46
N GLU A 520 -20.28 -2.61 3.03
CA GLU A 520 -18.92 -2.06 2.93
C GLU A 520 -17.89 -3.00 3.56
N GLY A 521 -18.22 -3.58 4.73
CA GLY A 521 -17.34 -4.54 5.41
C GLY A 521 -17.21 -5.86 4.63
N LEU A 522 -18.29 -6.35 4.04
CA LEU A 522 -18.29 -7.56 3.21
C LEU A 522 -17.46 -7.36 1.94
N GLU A 523 -17.53 -6.19 1.31
CA GLU A 523 -16.70 -5.84 0.16
C GLU A 523 -15.21 -5.86 0.53
N LEU A 524 -14.85 -5.29 1.67
CA LEU A 524 -13.48 -5.33 2.20
C LEU A 524 -13.01 -6.77 2.47
N ARG A 525 -13.85 -7.62 3.06
CA ARG A 525 -13.54 -9.05 3.27
C ARG A 525 -13.31 -9.79 1.95
N LYS A 526 -14.20 -9.61 0.96
CA LYS A 526 -14.03 -10.18 -0.39
C LYS A 526 -12.74 -9.73 -1.06
N SER A 527 -12.32 -8.51 -0.79
CA SER A 527 -11.06 -7.95 -1.28
C SER A 527 -9.82 -8.38 -0.47
N GLY A 528 -9.96 -9.27 0.53
CA GLY A 528 -8.84 -9.84 1.28
C GLY A 528 -8.35 -9.01 2.49
N ILE A 529 -9.14 -8.06 2.97
CA ILE A 529 -8.83 -7.35 4.22
C ILE A 529 -9.11 -8.24 5.41
N THR A 530 -8.13 -8.44 6.28
CA THR A 530 -8.20 -9.32 7.46
C THR A 530 -8.26 -8.58 8.78
N LEU A 531 -7.99 -7.28 8.81
CA LEU A 531 -8.11 -6.47 10.02
C LEU A 531 -9.51 -6.62 10.64
N PRO A 532 -9.66 -6.53 11.96
CA PRO A 532 -10.98 -6.40 12.58
C PRO A 532 -11.74 -5.22 11.98
N ILE A 533 -13.02 -5.44 11.65
CA ILE A 533 -13.89 -4.41 11.03
C ILE A 533 -15.12 -4.22 11.89
N MET A 534 -15.26 -3.00 12.41
CA MET A 534 -16.44 -2.58 13.14
C MET A 534 -17.51 -2.04 12.17
N VAL A 535 -18.75 -2.47 12.30
CA VAL A 535 -19.91 -1.97 11.56
C VAL A 535 -20.74 -1.07 12.47
N MET A 536 -20.85 0.22 12.09
CA MET A 536 -21.46 1.25 12.93
C MET A 536 -23.00 1.29 12.87
N ASN A 537 -23.61 0.84 11.78
CA ASN A 537 -25.06 0.77 11.64
C ASN A 537 -25.44 -0.67 11.20
N PRO A 538 -25.41 -1.63 12.14
CA PRO A 538 -25.76 -3.01 11.82
C PRO A 538 -27.26 -3.13 11.59
N GLU A 539 -27.62 -3.74 10.46
CA GLU A 539 -29.01 -4.02 10.09
C GLU A 539 -29.34 -5.48 10.32
N GLU A 540 -30.55 -5.78 10.83
CA GLU A 540 -30.97 -7.14 11.19
C GLU A 540 -30.79 -8.13 10.04
N GLN A 541 -31.08 -7.72 8.81
CA GLN A 541 -30.96 -8.56 7.60
C GLN A 541 -29.51 -8.96 7.29
N SER A 542 -28.53 -8.23 7.80
CA SER A 542 -27.11 -8.47 7.57
C SER A 542 -26.41 -9.30 8.65
N PHE A 543 -27.06 -9.60 9.78
CA PHE A 543 -26.41 -10.22 10.94
C PHE A 543 -25.75 -11.56 10.63
N ASP A 544 -26.45 -12.46 9.93
CA ASP A 544 -25.89 -13.76 9.58
C ASP A 544 -24.63 -13.61 8.69
N SER A 545 -24.66 -12.69 7.73
CA SER A 545 -23.51 -12.38 6.87
C SER A 545 -22.36 -11.73 7.65
N MET A 546 -22.67 -10.83 8.60
CA MET A 546 -21.66 -10.21 9.46
C MET A 546 -20.93 -11.26 10.29
N ILE A 547 -21.67 -12.16 10.93
CA ILE A 547 -21.09 -13.22 11.76
C ILE A 547 -20.24 -14.17 10.92
N ALA A 548 -20.74 -14.61 9.77
CA ALA A 548 -20.03 -15.51 8.87
C ALA A 548 -18.69 -14.93 8.34
N HIS A 549 -18.60 -13.61 8.24
CA HIS A 549 -17.38 -12.93 7.73
C HIS A 549 -16.57 -12.22 8.83
N GLY A 550 -16.86 -12.48 10.10
CA GLY A 550 -16.13 -11.90 11.24
C GLY A 550 -16.19 -10.37 11.29
N LEU A 551 -17.34 -9.77 10.97
CA LEU A 551 -17.60 -8.35 11.16
C LEU A 551 -18.18 -8.12 12.57
N GLU A 552 -17.73 -7.05 13.22
CA GLU A 552 -18.03 -6.75 14.62
C GLU A 552 -19.06 -5.60 14.71
N PRO A 553 -20.32 -5.83 15.14
CA PRO A 553 -21.34 -4.79 15.15
C PRO A 553 -21.23 -3.81 16.31
N GLU A 554 -21.64 -2.58 16.07
CA GLU A 554 -22.05 -1.62 17.09
C GLU A 554 -23.38 -2.06 17.72
N ILE A 555 -23.44 -2.14 19.04
CA ILE A 555 -24.67 -2.42 19.81
C ILE A 555 -25.02 -1.18 20.62
N TYR A 556 -26.15 -0.60 20.30
CA TYR A 556 -26.58 0.69 20.85
C TYR A 556 -27.95 0.67 21.54
N SER A 557 -28.63 -0.49 21.59
CA SER A 557 -29.90 -0.67 22.24
C SER A 557 -30.18 -2.12 22.62
N PHE A 558 -31.06 -2.36 23.59
CA PHE A 558 -31.47 -3.71 23.96
C PHE A 558 -32.13 -4.49 22.84
N ARG A 559 -32.83 -3.80 21.92
CA ARG A 559 -33.43 -4.44 20.75
C ARG A 559 -32.32 -5.05 19.85
N ILE A 560 -31.31 -4.26 19.50
CA ILE A 560 -30.21 -4.75 18.64
C ILE A 560 -29.42 -5.81 19.38
N LEU A 561 -29.14 -5.65 20.67
CA LEU A 561 -28.47 -6.67 21.49
C LEU A 561 -29.19 -8.02 21.41
N HIS A 562 -30.50 -8.04 21.65
CA HIS A 562 -31.33 -9.26 21.65
C HIS A 562 -31.34 -9.93 20.27
N LEU A 563 -31.57 -9.15 19.21
CA LEU A 563 -31.64 -9.68 17.83
C LEU A 563 -30.29 -10.24 17.37
N PHE A 564 -29.18 -9.51 17.65
CA PHE A 564 -27.86 -9.96 17.27
C PHE A 564 -27.41 -11.18 18.10
N GLU A 565 -27.71 -11.22 19.40
CA GLU A 565 -27.43 -12.40 20.23
C GLU A 565 -28.19 -13.64 19.73
N THR A 566 -29.41 -13.47 19.27
CA THR A 566 -30.22 -14.55 18.71
C THR A 566 -29.59 -15.11 17.42
N ALA A 567 -29.09 -14.21 16.53
CA ALA A 567 -28.38 -14.63 15.33
C ALA A 567 -27.06 -15.32 15.68
N ALA A 568 -26.26 -14.76 16.61
CA ALA A 568 -25.03 -15.34 17.08
C ALA A 568 -25.20 -16.74 17.69
N ARG A 569 -26.25 -16.92 18.51
CA ARG A 569 -26.61 -18.22 19.09
C ARG A 569 -26.94 -19.24 18.02
N ARG A 570 -27.76 -18.90 17.03
CA ARG A 570 -28.12 -19.76 15.89
C ARG A 570 -26.89 -20.17 15.10
N TYR A 571 -26.01 -19.23 14.80
CA TYR A 571 -24.78 -19.50 14.06
C TYR A 571 -23.85 -20.47 14.82
N ARG A 572 -23.63 -20.22 16.12
CA ARG A 572 -22.76 -21.05 16.97
C ARG A 572 -23.34 -22.44 17.23
N GLN A 573 -24.66 -22.62 17.27
CA GLN A 573 -25.28 -23.95 17.33
C GLN A 573 -24.93 -24.77 16.08
N SER A 574 -24.87 -24.14 14.92
CA SER A 574 -24.46 -24.79 13.66
C SER A 574 -22.93 -24.93 13.54
N ASN A 575 -22.15 -24.13 14.28
CA ASN A 575 -20.68 -24.07 14.26
C ASN A 575 -20.12 -24.10 15.70
N PRO A 576 -20.16 -25.24 16.43
CA PRO A 576 -19.85 -25.31 17.85
C PRO A 576 -18.44 -24.93 18.25
N GLN A 577 -17.48 -24.94 17.33
CA GLN A 577 -16.09 -24.60 17.57
C GLN A 577 -15.80 -23.08 17.49
N THR A 578 -16.80 -22.25 17.14
CA THR A 578 -16.58 -20.81 17.01
C THR A 578 -16.59 -20.11 18.38
N GLU A 579 -15.65 -19.17 18.52
CA GLU A 579 -15.59 -18.29 19.68
C GLU A 579 -16.83 -17.38 19.76
N PRO A 580 -17.16 -16.82 20.93
CA PRO A 580 -18.22 -15.83 21.05
C PRO A 580 -18.00 -14.64 20.12
N VAL A 581 -19.06 -14.18 19.48
CA VAL A 581 -19.00 -13.10 18.50
C VAL A 581 -18.67 -11.78 19.19
N ARG A 582 -17.69 -11.05 18.66
CA ARG A 582 -17.22 -9.77 19.22
C ARG A 582 -18.21 -8.66 18.88
N VAL A 583 -18.51 -7.79 19.87
CA VAL A 583 -19.43 -6.66 19.73
C VAL A 583 -18.86 -5.41 20.38
N HIS A 584 -19.27 -4.24 19.89
CA HIS A 584 -18.86 -2.94 20.40
C HIS A 584 -20.08 -2.23 21.03
N ILE A 585 -20.02 -1.97 22.32
CA ILE A 585 -21.12 -1.34 23.07
C ILE A 585 -20.99 0.18 23.01
N LYS A 586 -22.03 0.84 22.54
CA LYS A 586 -22.05 2.30 22.42
C LYS A 586 -22.90 2.93 23.54
N PHE A 587 -22.32 3.94 24.17
CA PHE A 587 -23.00 4.82 25.10
C PHE A 587 -23.23 6.23 24.54
N ASP A 588 -24.38 6.79 24.80
CA ASP A 588 -24.65 8.20 24.50
C ASP A 588 -24.29 9.07 25.71
N THR A 589 -23.21 9.83 25.53
CA THR A 589 -22.76 10.78 26.57
C THR A 589 -23.10 12.24 26.24
N GLY A 590 -23.96 12.47 25.23
CA GLY A 590 -24.39 13.81 24.86
C GLY A 590 -24.60 14.09 23.37
N MET A 591 -24.22 13.15 22.48
CA MET A 591 -24.45 13.28 21.03
C MET A 591 -25.94 13.16 20.65
N ARG A 592 -26.75 12.47 21.47
CA ARG A 592 -28.18 12.26 21.30
C ARG A 592 -28.59 11.62 19.96
N ARG A 593 -27.79 10.64 19.51
CA ARG A 593 -28.01 9.95 18.23
C ARG A 593 -28.30 8.47 18.43
N LEU A 594 -27.36 7.71 18.95
CA LEU A 594 -27.47 6.28 19.29
C LEU A 594 -26.58 5.97 20.49
N GLY A 595 -26.99 4.99 21.31
CA GLY A 595 -26.20 4.51 22.46
C GLY A 595 -27.09 4.26 23.66
N PHE A 596 -26.63 3.39 24.58
CA PHE A 596 -27.24 3.20 25.89
C PHE A 596 -27.03 4.43 26.76
N GLU A 597 -27.95 4.69 27.64
CA GLU A 597 -27.82 5.72 28.67
C GLU A 597 -27.21 5.15 29.96
N GLU A 598 -26.61 5.99 30.79
CA GLU A 598 -25.98 5.59 32.05
C GLU A 598 -26.91 4.77 32.94
N LYS A 599 -28.21 5.15 33.02
CA LYS A 599 -29.24 4.44 33.80
C LYS A 599 -29.50 2.98 33.38
N GLU A 600 -29.09 2.61 32.16
CA GLU A 600 -29.30 1.29 31.56
C GLU A 600 -28.13 0.32 31.85
N ILE A 601 -27.04 0.78 32.50
CA ILE A 601 -25.85 -0.02 32.74
C ILE A 601 -26.16 -1.32 33.47
N ASN A 602 -26.96 -1.28 34.52
CA ASN A 602 -27.22 -2.46 35.38
C ASN A 602 -27.93 -3.57 34.58
N GLU A 603 -28.92 -3.23 33.77
CA GLU A 603 -29.60 -4.19 32.91
C GLU A 603 -28.68 -4.72 31.84
N LEU A 604 -27.89 -3.85 31.23
CA LEU A 604 -26.92 -4.23 30.17
C LEU A 604 -25.87 -5.23 30.70
N VAL A 605 -25.31 -4.97 31.88
CA VAL A 605 -24.34 -5.85 32.55
C VAL A 605 -24.91 -7.24 32.79
N VAL A 606 -26.14 -7.31 33.34
CA VAL A 606 -26.82 -8.59 33.57
C VAL A 606 -26.99 -9.36 32.28
N ARG A 607 -27.42 -8.72 31.19
CA ARG A 607 -27.57 -9.36 29.88
C ARG A 607 -26.25 -9.84 29.30
N LEU A 608 -25.21 -9.00 29.33
CA LEU A 608 -23.89 -9.34 28.79
C LEU A 608 -23.21 -10.49 29.56
N ASN A 609 -23.32 -10.51 30.91
CA ASN A 609 -22.75 -11.57 31.71
C ASN A 609 -23.48 -12.92 31.56
N ASN A 610 -24.76 -12.90 31.22
CA ASN A 610 -25.55 -14.10 30.94
C ASN A 610 -25.38 -14.61 29.50
N SER A 611 -24.83 -13.79 28.59
CA SER A 611 -24.59 -14.19 27.22
C SER A 611 -23.37 -15.08 27.11
N ARG A 612 -23.52 -16.24 26.46
CA ARG A 612 -22.41 -17.14 26.09
C ARG A 612 -22.00 -16.98 24.62
N ASP A 613 -22.79 -16.22 23.88
CA ASP A 613 -22.66 -16.12 22.41
C ASP A 613 -22.00 -14.82 21.97
N LEU A 614 -21.92 -13.84 22.88
CA LEU A 614 -21.33 -12.53 22.62
C LEU A 614 -20.15 -12.26 23.56
N ARG A 615 -19.19 -11.48 23.06
CA ARG A 615 -18.07 -10.95 23.84
C ARG A 615 -17.87 -9.46 23.52
N VAL A 616 -17.86 -8.63 24.53
CA VAL A 616 -17.59 -7.21 24.38
C VAL A 616 -16.12 -7.00 23.98
N ALA A 617 -15.90 -6.53 22.76
CA ALA A 617 -14.59 -6.15 22.26
C ALA A 617 -14.20 -4.75 22.71
N SER A 618 -15.15 -3.81 22.64
CA SER A 618 -14.95 -2.45 23.15
C SER A 618 -16.24 -1.80 23.66
N VAL A 619 -16.04 -0.77 24.46
CA VAL A 619 -17.06 0.20 24.86
C VAL A 619 -16.66 1.56 24.35
N PHE A 620 -17.59 2.32 23.77
CA PHE A 620 -17.27 3.60 23.19
C PHE A 620 -18.41 4.63 23.24
N SER A 621 -18.05 5.89 23.06
CA SER A 621 -18.96 7.00 22.85
C SER A 621 -18.47 7.91 21.71
N HIS A 622 -19.18 9.01 21.43
CA HIS A 622 -18.82 9.95 20.39
C HIS A 622 -18.94 11.39 20.89
N LEU A 623 -17.88 12.17 20.70
CA LEU A 623 -17.82 13.57 21.06
C LEU A 623 -18.65 14.40 20.09
N ALA A 624 -19.44 15.33 20.61
CA ALA A 624 -20.37 16.13 19.81
C ALA A 624 -19.72 17.35 19.15
N ALA A 625 -18.73 17.98 19.81
CA ALA A 625 -18.14 19.25 19.39
C ALA A 625 -16.65 19.34 19.74
N SER A 626 -15.89 18.26 19.51
CA SER A 626 -14.46 18.20 19.82
C SER A 626 -13.58 19.05 18.89
N ASP A 627 -14.11 19.58 17.82
CA ASP A 627 -13.46 20.45 16.82
C ASP A 627 -13.63 21.94 17.13
N GLU A 628 -14.54 22.31 18.03
CA GLU A 628 -14.85 23.70 18.38
C GLU A 628 -14.41 24.02 19.81
N SER A 629 -13.50 24.99 19.97
CA SER A 629 -12.92 25.35 21.28
C SER A 629 -13.93 25.94 22.26
N GLU A 630 -14.96 26.59 21.77
CA GLU A 630 -16.02 27.15 22.61
C GLU A 630 -16.83 26.07 23.37
N HIS A 631 -16.77 24.82 22.91
CA HIS A 631 -17.45 23.66 23.49
C HIS A 631 -16.52 22.73 24.28
N ASP A 632 -15.32 23.15 24.63
CA ASP A 632 -14.34 22.32 25.34
C ASP A 632 -14.86 21.78 26.67
N GLU A 633 -15.56 22.61 27.45
CA GLU A 633 -16.11 22.16 28.74
C GLU A 633 -17.19 21.08 28.56
N TYR A 634 -18.03 21.22 27.55
CA TYR A 634 -19.00 20.19 27.21
C TYR A 634 -18.32 18.89 26.75
N THR A 635 -17.28 18.98 25.94
CA THR A 635 -16.48 17.84 25.51
C THR A 635 -15.84 17.14 26.71
N ARG A 636 -15.25 17.89 27.66
CA ARG A 636 -14.70 17.34 28.91
C ARG A 636 -15.78 16.70 29.79
N GLN A 637 -16.99 17.25 29.83
CA GLN A 637 -18.10 16.63 30.52
C GLN A 637 -18.49 15.29 29.91
N GLN A 638 -18.56 15.17 28.58
CA GLN A 638 -18.80 13.91 27.89
C GLN A 638 -17.70 12.86 28.22
N ILE A 639 -16.44 13.27 28.26
CA ILE A 639 -15.29 12.41 28.60
C ILE A 639 -15.42 11.91 30.05
N ARG A 640 -15.73 12.79 31.03
CA ARG A 640 -15.91 12.40 32.45
C ARG A 640 -17.05 11.40 32.60
N LEU A 641 -18.20 11.66 32.00
CA LEU A 641 -19.32 10.75 32.03
C LEU A 641 -18.97 9.38 31.44
N PHE A 642 -18.32 9.36 30.28
CA PHE A 642 -17.90 8.11 29.64
C PHE A 642 -16.88 7.33 30.50
N THR A 643 -15.97 8.03 31.16
CA THR A 643 -14.98 7.39 32.05
C THR A 643 -15.68 6.69 33.21
N GLY A 644 -16.65 7.36 33.88
CA GLY A 644 -17.42 6.77 34.96
C GLY A 644 -18.24 5.55 34.52
N ILE A 645 -18.86 5.61 33.35
CA ILE A 645 -19.56 4.48 32.73
C ILE A 645 -18.62 3.30 32.55
N CYS A 646 -17.41 3.56 32.00
CA CYS A 646 -16.42 2.52 31.76
C CYS A 646 -15.87 1.89 33.06
N GLU A 647 -15.71 2.66 34.14
CA GLU A 647 -15.31 2.17 35.44
C GLU A 647 -16.39 1.23 36.00
N THR A 648 -17.65 1.66 36.00
CA THR A 648 -18.77 0.82 36.41
C THR A 648 -18.85 -0.50 35.63
N LEU A 649 -18.67 -0.44 34.31
CA LEU A 649 -18.67 -1.64 33.46
C LEU A 649 -17.49 -2.57 33.77
N ARG A 650 -16.30 -2.01 34.04
CA ARG A 650 -15.09 -2.79 34.34
C ARG A 650 -15.22 -3.58 35.64
N ASP A 651 -15.90 -3.03 36.64
CA ASP A 651 -16.16 -3.71 37.90
C ASP A 651 -17.09 -4.91 37.77
N HIS A 652 -17.93 -4.93 36.72
CA HIS A 652 -19.00 -5.92 36.55
C HIS A 652 -18.77 -6.90 35.39
N ILE A 653 -18.02 -6.50 34.33
CA ILE A 653 -17.68 -7.37 33.21
C ILE A 653 -16.37 -8.11 33.56
N ARG A 654 -16.39 -9.45 33.57
CA ARG A 654 -15.32 -10.32 34.07
C ARG A 654 -14.11 -10.48 33.15
N TYR A 655 -14.01 -9.72 32.04
CA TYR A 655 -12.92 -9.79 31.09
C TYR A 655 -12.57 -8.40 30.55
N PRO A 656 -11.34 -8.16 30.07
CA PRO A 656 -10.94 -6.86 29.55
C PRO A 656 -11.65 -6.52 28.26
N PHE A 657 -11.96 -5.24 28.06
CA PHE A 657 -12.45 -4.64 26.84
C PHE A 657 -11.74 -3.32 26.56
N LEU A 658 -11.72 -2.90 25.29
CA LEU A 658 -11.12 -1.63 24.87
C LEU A 658 -12.09 -0.48 25.10
N ARG A 659 -11.58 0.70 25.45
CA ARG A 659 -12.39 1.93 25.59
C ARG A 659 -11.93 2.95 24.55
N HIS A 660 -12.87 3.64 23.93
CA HIS A 660 -12.55 4.71 23.00
C HIS A 660 -13.65 5.76 22.88
N ILE A 661 -13.26 7.04 22.89
CA ILE A 661 -14.19 8.16 22.75
C ILE A 661 -13.68 9.17 21.70
N LEU A 662 -12.37 9.34 21.56
CA LEU A 662 -11.76 10.37 20.71
C LEU A 662 -11.95 10.08 19.23
N ASN A 663 -12.39 11.10 18.48
CA ASN A 663 -12.37 11.21 17.02
C ASN A 663 -11.11 11.94 16.53
N SER A 664 -10.98 12.28 15.26
CA SER A 664 -9.79 12.94 14.69
C SER A 664 -9.37 14.21 15.44
N SER A 665 -10.30 15.13 15.70
CA SER A 665 -10.02 16.37 16.44
C SER A 665 -9.73 16.10 17.91
N GLY A 666 -10.50 15.19 18.52
CA GLY A 666 -10.31 14.80 19.92
C GLY A 666 -8.93 14.20 20.20
N ILE A 667 -8.37 13.42 19.29
CA ILE A 667 -7.00 12.84 19.42
C ILE A 667 -5.95 13.95 19.66
N LEU A 668 -6.10 15.06 18.96
CA LEU A 668 -5.13 16.14 18.98
C LEU A 668 -5.38 17.15 20.11
N ARG A 669 -6.67 17.39 20.42
CA ARG A 669 -7.07 18.44 21.39
C ARG A 669 -7.23 17.92 22.84
N PHE A 670 -7.52 16.63 23.01
CA PHE A 670 -7.72 16.04 24.34
C PHE A 670 -6.83 14.80 24.56
N PRO A 671 -5.48 14.95 24.48
CA PRO A 671 -4.57 13.82 24.56
C PRO A 671 -4.68 13.03 25.86
N ASP A 672 -5.10 13.67 26.96
CA ASP A 672 -5.29 13.03 28.26
C ASP A 672 -6.47 12.04 28.27
N ALA A 673 -7.40 12.15 27.31
CA ALA A 673 -8.54 11.25 27.17
C ALA A 673 -8.28 10.08 26.20
N GLN A 674 -7.04 9.87 25.77
CA GLN A 674 -6.65 8.66 25.07
C GLN A 674 -6.74 7.46 26.03
N MET A 675 -7.57 6.51 25.63
CA MET A 675 -7.74 5.25 26.35
C MET A 675 -7.00 4.13 25.60
N GLU A 676 -7.52 2.92 25.60
CA GLU A 676 -6.87 1.80 24.89
C GLU A 676 -6.93 1.95 23.38
N MET A 677 -7.90 2.72 22.83
CA MET A 677 -8.05 2.93 21.39
C MET A 677 -8.56 4.33 21.06
N VAL A 678 -8.25 4.82 19.86
CA VAL A 678 -8.78 6.07 19.28
C VAL A 678 -9.31 5.83 17.88
N ARG A 679 -10.16 6.76 17.36
CA ARG A 679 -10.75 6.64 16.02
C ARG A 679 -10.32 7.77 15.11
N LEU A 680 -9.53 7.45 14.09
CA LEU A 680 -9.10 8.37 13.04
C LEU A 680 -10.10 8.36 11.88
N GLY A 681 -10.72 9.49 11.63
CA GLY A 681 -11.61 9.71 10.48
C GLY A 681 -11.00 10.68 9.48
N ILE A 682 -11.58 11.86 9.38
CA ILE A 682 -11.25 12.86 8.34
C ILE A 682 -9.79 13.34 8.38
N GLY A 683 -9.14 13.30 9.54
CA GLY A 683 -7.71 13.62 9.64
C GLY A 683 -6.82 12.74 8.77
N LEU A 684 -7.20 11.47 8.51
CA LEU A 684 -6.48 10.63 7.56
C LEU A 684 -6.47 11.25 6.16
N TYR A 685 -7.57 11.89 5.77
CA TYR A 685 -7.79 12.47 4.45
C TYR A 685 -7.26 13.92 4.34
N GLY A 686 -6.54 14.38 5.35
CA GLY A 686 -5.80 15.62 5.33
C GLY A 686 -6.55 16.84 5.91
N ILE A 687 -7.70 16.65 6.55
CA ILE A 687 -8.51 17.73 7.09
C ILE A 687 -8.44 17.72 8.62
N ALA A 688 -7.96 18.81 9.21
CA ALA A 688 -7.88 19.02 10.65
C ALA A 688 -9.04 19.89 11.18
N GLY A 689 -9.21 19.91 12.52
CA GLY A 689 -10.24 20.69 13.19
C GLY A 689 -9.91 22.17 13.32
N ASP A 690 -8.64 22.55 13.27
CA ASP A 690 -8.19 23.94 13.39
C ASP A 690 -6.97 24.24 12.50
N GLU A 691 -6.71 25.53 12.28
CA GLU A 691 -5.65 26.01 11.38
C GLU A 691 -4.23 25.63 11.85
N GLU A 692 -3.99 25.57 13.16
CA GLU A 692 -2.66 25.23 13.68
C GLU A 692 -2.36 23.74 13.43
N GLN A 693 -3.31 22.89 13.69
CA GLN A 693 -3.19 21.46 13.42
C GLN A 693 -3.12 21.17 11.92
N GLN A 694 -3.84 21.95 11.09
CA GLN A 694 -3.87 21.79 9.64
C GLN A 694 -2.48 21.86 9.00
N LYS A 695 -1.55 22.64 9.54
CA LYS A 695 -0.18 22.75 9.05
C LYS A 695 0.60 21.44 9.06
N HIS A 696 0.17 20.46 9.84
CA HIS A 696 0.80 19.17 9.97
C HIS A 696 0.20 18.10 9.05
N PHE A 697 -0.94 18.37 8.44
CA PHE A 697 -1.61 17.45 7.53
C PHE A 697 -1.31 17.80 6.07
N ARG A 698 -1.23 16.77 5.23
CA ARG A 698 -1.06 16.91 3.78
C ARG A 698 -2.38 16.65 3.08
N ASN A 699 -2.61 17.38 2.00
CA ASN A 699 -3.76 17.14 1.14
C ASN A 699 -3.64 15.75 0.49
N VAL A 700 -4.72 14.99 0.55
CA VAL A 700 -4.79 13.63 0.00
C VAL A 700 -5.49 13.61 -1.35
N SER A 701 -6.45 14.51 -1.57
CA SER A 701 -7.37 14.42 -2.70
C SER A 701 -7.28 15.65 -3.59
N THR A 702 -7.10 15.43 -4.90
CA THR A 702 -7.16 16.46 -5.94
C THR A 702 -8.24 16.10 -6.95
N LEU A 703 -9.25 16.96 -7.12
CA LEU A 703 -10.26 16.81 -8.16
C LEU A 703 -9.93 17.72 -9.33
N LYS A 704 -9.74 17.13 -10.50
CA LYS A 704 -9.41 17.86 -11.72
C LYS A 704 -10.15 17.33 -12.94
N THR A 705 -10.22 18.16 -13.95
CA THR A 705 -10.81 17.89 -15.26
C THR A 705 -10.06 18.67 -16.33
N THR A 706 -10.60 18.78 -17.56
CA THR A 706 -9.95 19.47 -18.67
C THR A 706 -10.89 20.47 -19.35
N ILE A 707 -10.36 21.35 -20.18
CA ILE A 707 -11.16 22.21 -21.05
C ILE A 707 -11.57 21.41 -22.28
N SER A 708 -12.87 21.15 -22.45
CA SER A 708 -13.41 20.46 -23.63
C SER A 708 -13.51 21.37 -24.84
N GLN A 709 -13.90 22.66 -24.65
CA GLN A 709 -14.05 23.63 -25.74
C GLN A 709 -13.87 25.05 -25.23
N LEU A 710 -13.25 25.89 -26.05
CA LEU A 710 -13.19 27.34 -25.87
C LEU A 710 -14.07 28.08 -26.89
N ARG A 711 -14.83 29.07 -26.42
CA ARG A 711 -15.66 29.93 -27.29
C ARG A 711 -15.49 31.39 -26.92
N GLN A 712 -15.37 32.23 -27.97
CA GLN A 712 -15.56 33.67 -27.85
C GLN A 712 -17.05 33.98 -27.84
N VAL A 713 -17.49 34.71 -26.87
CA VAL A 713 -18.90 35.13 -26.70
C VAL A 713 -18.97 36.63 -26.67
N GLU A 714 -19.77 37.21 -27.57
CA GLU A 714 -19.94 38.65 -27.66
C GLU A 714 -20.77 39.22 -26.49
N ALA A 715 -20.56 40.50 -26.19
CA ALA A 715 -21.31 41.21 -25.18
C ALA A 715 -22.81 41.10 -25.38
N GLY A 716 -23.56 40.86 -24.31
CA GLY A 716 -25.02 40.74 -24.34
C GLY A 716 -25.56 39.35 -24.63
N LEU A 717 -24.72 38.41 -25.15
CA LEU A 717 -25.15 37.04 -25.39
C LEU A 717 -25.31 36.23 -24.09
N THR A 718 -26.24 35.29 -24.12
CA THR A 718 -26.58 34.46 -22.99
C THR A 718 -25.92 33.08 -23.06
N ILE A 719 -25.61 32.49 -21.89
CA ILE A 719 -24.85 31.25 -21.74
C ILE A 719 -25.67 30.27 -20.89
N GLY A 720 -25.76 29.02 -21.36
CA GLY A 720 -26.32 27.88 -20.63
C GLY A 720 -27.84 27.86 -20.51
N TYR A 721 -28.31 26.88 -19.76
CA TYR A 721 -29.75 26.61 -19.57
C TYR A 721 -30.51 27.78 -18.96
N SER A 722 -31.73 27.98 -19.48
CA SER A 722 -32.64 29.08 -19.10
C SER A 722 -32.01 30.45 -19.31
N ARG A 723 -30.97 30.56 -20.12
CA ARG A 723 -30.25 31.81 -20.41
C ARG A 723 -29.83 32.59 -19.16
N LYS A 724 -29.40 31.86 -18.11
CA LYS A 724 -29.07 32.42 -16.80
C LYS A 724 -27.64 32.96 -16.70
N GLY A 725 -26.72 32.55 -17.58
CA GLY A 725 -25.47 33.27 -17.79
C GLY A 725 -25.62 34.38 -18.81
N LYS A 726 -24.85 35.46 -18.67
CA LYS A 726 -24.80 36.57 -19.59
C LYS A 726 -23.37 37.11 -19.66
N ALA A 727 -22.86 37.30 -20.85
CA ALA A 727 -21.59 37.97 -21.07
C ALA A 727 -21.83 39.50 -21.03
N GLU A 728 -21.42 40.17 -19.97
CA GLU A 728 -21.53 41.63 -19.83
C GLU A 728 -20.60 42.36 -20.84
N GLN A 729 -19.46 41.75 -21.12
CA GLN A 729 -18.46 42.16 -22.11
C GLN A 729 -18.10 40.97 -22.99
N ALA A 730 -17.33 41.17 -24.06
CA ALA A 730 -16.81 40.08 -24.86
C ALA A 730 -15.95 39.17 -23.96
N ALA A 731 -16.27 37.88 -23.92
CA ALA A 731 -15.70 36.93 -22.97
C ALA A 731 -15.25 35.65 -23.68
N THR A 732 -14.20 35.03 -23.13
CA THR A 732 -13.79 33.68 -23.51
C THR A 732 -14.37 32.68 -22.50
N ILE A 733 -15.25 31.82 -22.98
CA ILE A 733 -15.95 30.83 -22.16
C ILE A 733 -15.38 29.43 -22.45
N ALA A 734 -14.98 28.74 -21.40
CA ALA A 734 -14.55 27.35 -21.45
C ALA A 734 -15.68 26.41 -20.99
N THR A 735 -15.92 25.36 -21.77
CA THR A 735 -16.82 24.27 -21.39
C THR A 735 -16.01 23.17 -20.73
N ILE A 736 -16.44 22.73 -19.56
CA ILE A 736 -15.75 21.79 -18.68
C ILE A 736 -16.62 20.55 -18.49
N PRO A 737 -16.09 19.30 -18.67
CA PRO A 737 -16.86 18.06 -18.58
C PRO A 737 -17.01 17.59 -17.11
N ILE A 738 -17.56 18.44 -16.26
CA ILE A 738 -17.97 18.15 -14.89
C ILE A 738 -19.33 18.78 -14.60
N GLY A 739 -20.22 18.00 -13.99
CA GLY A 739 -21.56 18.47 -13.68
C GLY A 739 -22.12 17.86 -12.39
N TYR A 740 -23.43 18.06 -12.14
CA TYR A 740 -24.02 17.61 -10.87
C TYR A 740 -24.11 16.08 -10.76
N ALA A 741 -24.03 15.32 -11.84
CA ALA A 741 -23.95 13.88 -11.80
C ALA A 741 -22.55 13.37 -11.34
N ASP A 742 -21.54 14.24 -11.38
CA ASP A 742 -20.20 13.98 -10.85
C ASP A 742 -20.04 14.34 -9.36
N GLY A 743 -21.08 14.96 -8.77
CA GLY A 743 -21.03 15.53 -7.42
C GLY A 743 -20.77 17.06 -7.41
N PHE A 744 -20.65 17.69 -8.58
CA PHE A 744 -20.43 19.11 -8.73
C PHE A 744 -21.76 19.87 -8.66
N ARG A 745 -22.17 20.29 -7.44
CA ARG A 745 -23.52 20.73 -7.17
C ARG A 745 -23.99 21.94 -8.01
N ARG A 746 -25.28 21.92 -8.33
CA ARG A 746 -25.95 23.02 -9.06
C ARG A 746 -26.01 24.33 -8.27
N SER A 747 -25.85 24.29 -6.94
CA SER A 747 -25.74 25.48 -6.08
C SER A 747 -24.55 26.39 -6.44
N LEU A 748 -23.52 25.84 -7.07
CA LEU A 748 -22.33 26.56 -7.54
C LEU A 748 -22.56 27.45 -8.76
N SER A 749 -23.76 27.43 -9.35
CA SER A 749 -24.14 28.19 -10.54
C SER A 749 -24.02 29.70 -10.37
N ARG A 750 -23.92 30.44 -11.48
CA ARG A 750 -24.02 31.90 -11.57
C ARG A 750 -22.94 32.64 -10.78
N GLY A 751 -21.70 32.24 -10.94
CA GLY A 751 -20.54 32.89 -10.31
C GLY A 751 -20.34 32.58 -8.82
N LYS A 752 -21.20 31.74 -8.20
CA LYS A 752 -21.01 31.34 -6.81
C LYS A 752 -19.79 30.44 -6.66
N GLY A 753 -19.64 29.47 -7.55
CA GLY A 753 -18.45 28.61 -7.59
C GLY A 753 -17.40 29.11 -8.58
N ARG A 754 -16.16 28.68 -8.33
CA ARG A 754 -15.00 28.98 -9.21
C ARG A 754 -14.15 27.72 -9.36
N LEU A 755 -13.50 27.58 -10.50
CA LEU A 755 -12.50 26.58 -10.80
C LEU A 755 -11.17 27.28 -11.09
N PHE A 756 -10.09 26.55 -11.18
CA PHE A 756 -8.75 27.13 -11.39
C PHE A 756 -8.16 26.63 -12.72
N VAL A 757 -7.77 27.58 -13.57
CA VAL A 757 -7.09 27.30 -14.85
C VAL A 757 -5.72 27.97 -14.80
N ASN A 758 -4.65 27.20 -14.93
CA ASN A 758 -3.28 27.70 -14.81
C ASN A 758 -3.06 28.53 -13.53
N GLY A 759 -3.63 28.07 -12.41
CA GLY A 759 -3.54 28.72 -11.09
C GLY A 759 -4.40 29.98 -10.91
N LYS A 760 -5.18 30.37 -11.93
CA LYS A 760 -6.06 31.55 -11.86
C LYS A 760 -7.52 31.13 -11.68
N PRO A 761 -8.28 31.83 -10.82
CA PRO A 761 -9.68 31.53 -10.61
C PRO A 761 -10.53 31.90 -11.83
N ALA A 762 -11.39 30.97 -12.25
CA ALA A 762 -12.35 31.10 -13.33
C ALA A 762 -13.78 30.86 -12.79
N PRO A 763 -14.64 31.88 -12.70
CA PRO A 763 -16.00 31.74 -12.16
C PRO A 763 -16.91 30.96 -13.08
N ILE A 764 -17.88 30.24 -12.50
CA ILE A 764 -18.89 29.51 -13.23
C ILE A 764 -19.91 30.49 -13.86
N VAL A 765 -20.13 30.35 -15.16
CA VAL A 765 -21.12 31.17 -15.89
C VAL A 765 -22.37 30.34 -16.18
N GLY A 766 -23.54 30.90 -15.89
CA GLY A 766 -24.81 30.21 -16.07
C GLY A 766 -25.06 29.12 -15.06
N ASN A 767 -25.86 28.14 -15.46
CA ASN A 767 -26.20 27.02 -14.58
C ASN A 767 -25.27 25.84 -14.82
N VAL A 768 -24.87 25.15 -13.76
CA VAL A 768 -24.21 23.83 -13.84
C VAL A 768 -25.20 22.84 -14.43
N CYS A 769 -24.75 22.10 -15.47
CA CYS A 769 -25.54 21.08 -16.17
C CYS A 769 -25.31 19.69 -15.51
N MET A 770 -25.90 18.63 -16.09
CA MET A 770 -25.77 17.27 -15.59
C MET A 770 -24.30 16.79 -15.65
N ASP A 771 -23.66 16.99 -16.80
CA ASP A 771 -22.35 16.45 -17.14
C ASP A 771 -21.30 17.52 -17.48
N MET A 772 -21.70 18.80 -17.50
CA MET A 772 -20.84 19.91 -17.89
C MET A 772 -21.14 21.18 -17.11
N CYS A 773 -20.18 22.10 -17.09
CA CYS A 773 -20.39 23.49 -16.69
C CYS A 773 -19.57 24.41 -17.60
N MET A 774 -19.86 25.71 -17.56
CA MET A 774 -19.14 26.74 -18.28
C MET A 774 -18.47 27.67 -17.30
N ILE A 775 -17.22 28.05 -17.57
CA ILE A 775 -16.43 28.98 -16.77
C ILE A 775 -15.93 30.13 -17.63
N ASP A 776 -15.81 31.32 -17.05
CA ASP A 776 -15.21 32.48 -17.70
C ASP A 776 -13.68 32.44 -17.52
N VAL A 777 -12.97 32.27 -18.64
CA VAL A 777 -11.52 32.26 -18.70
C VAL A 777 -10.96 33.50 -19.43
N THR A 778 -11.73 34.58 -19.47
CA THR A 778 -11.30 35.84 -20.11
C THR A 778 -10.02 36.35 -19.43
N GLY A 779 -8.99 36.60 -20.24
CA GLY A 779 -7.67 37.03 -19.73
C GLY A 779 -6.81 35.91 -19.11
N ILE A 780 -7.27 34.67 -19.17
CA ILE A 780 -6.48 33.49 -18.82
C ILE A 780 -5.94 32.85 -20.10
N GLN A 781 -4.62 32.71 -20.19
CA GLN A 781 -4.02 32.03 -21.32
C GLN A 781 -4.24 30.52 -21.14
N CYS A 782 -5.05 29.91 -21.98
CA CYS A 782 -5.39 28.49 -21.97
C CYS A 782 -5.80 28.01 -23.35
N LYS A 783 -5.82 26.69 -23.52
CA LYS A 783 -6.26 25.97 -24.73
C LYS A 783 -7.12 24.76 -24.36
N GLU A 784 -7.83 24.24 -25.35
CA GLU A 784 -8.56 22.99 -25.22
C GLU A 784 -7.60 21.85 -24.80
N GLY A 785 -8.02 21.02 -23.83
CA GLY A 785 -7.21 19.97 -23.21
C GLY A 785 -6.36 20.40 -22.00
N ASP A 786 -6.28 21.70 -21.68
CA ASP A 786 -5.59 22.17 -20.48
C ASP A 786 -6.33 21.71 -19.21
N ASP A 787 -5.58 21.41 -18.15
CA ASP A 787 -6.11 20.98 -16.86
C ASP A 787 -6.91 22.12 -16.18
N VAL A 788 -8.02 21.73 -15.58
CA VAL A 788 -8.87 22.58 -14.75
C VAL A 788 -8.97 21.96 -13.37
N ILE A 789 -8.52 22.65 -12.36
CA ILE A 789 -8.54 22.20 -10.97
C ILE A 789 -9.85 22.64 -10.31
N VAL A 790 -10.56 21.68 -9.71
CA VAL A 790 -11.74 21.96 -8.88
C VAL A 790 -11.27 22.24 -7.44
N PHE A 791 -10.44 21.35 -6.91
CA PHE A 791 -9.69 21.53 -5.66
C PHE A 791 -8.43 20.65 -5.65
N ASP A 792 -7.36 21.12 -5.03
CA ASP A 792 -6.05 20.46 -4.96
C ASP A 792 -5.34 20.70 -3.62
N SER A 793 -5.94 21.44 -2.72
CA SER A 793 -5.40 21.75 -1.39
C SER A 793 -6.53 21.85 -0.38
N ILE A 794 -6.19 21.88 0.90
CA ILE A 794 -7.17 22.04 1.97
C ILE A 794 -7.89 23.38 1.87
N GLU A 795 -7.18 24.44 1.49
CA GLU A 795 -7.74 25.78 1.30
C GLU A 795 -8.79 25.77 0.20
N THR A 796 -8.48 25.09 -0.93
CA THR A 796 -9.42 25.01 -2.06
C THR A 796 -10.61 24.11 -1.76
N VAL A 797 -10.44 22.98 -1.07
CA VAL A 797 -11.56 22.12 -0.59
C VAL A 797 -12.45 22.89 0.40
N THR A 798 -11.85 23.62 1.33
CA THR A 798 -12.62 24.40 2.33
C THR A 798 -13.36 25.57 1.68
N SER A 799 -12.72 26.28 0.75
CA SER A 799 -13.39 27.32 -0.04
C SER A 799 -14.54 26.75 -0.87
N PHE A 800 -14.32 25.61 -1.51
CA PHE A 800 -15.32 24.94 -2.31
C PHE A 800 -16.52 24.47 -1.46
N ALA A 801 -16.27 23.95 -0.25
CA ALA A 801 -17.31 23.59 0.71
C ALA A 801 -18.15 24.83 1.09
N LYS A 802 -17.49 25.97 1.33
CA LYS A 802 -18.13 27.24 1.64
C LYS A 802 -19.03 27.73 0.49
N ASP A 803 -18.53 27.64 -0.74
CA ASP A 803 -19.30 27.98 -1.94
C ASP A 803 -20.51 27.05 -2.14
N MET A 804 -20.45 25.82 -1.62
CA MET A 804 -21.55 24.84 -1.60
C MET A 804 -22.48 24.98 -0.41
N ASP A 805 -22.18 25.82 0.56
CA ASP A 805 -22.88 25.96 1.84
C ASP A 805 -22.87 24.63 2.65
N THR A 806 -21.67 24.05 2.77
CA THR A 806 -21.46 22.77 3.44
C THR A 806 -20.05 22.65 4.05
N ILE A 807 -19.68 21.46 4.47
CA ILE A 807 -18.40 21.12 5.09
C ILE A 807 -17.53 20.24 4.18
N PRO A 808 -16.19 20.25 4.34
CA PRO A 808 -15.28 19.43 3.53
C PRO A 808 -15.61 17.93 3.50
N TYR A 809 -16.16 17.37 4.57
CA TYR A 809 -16.62 15.97 4.62
C TYR A 809 -17.64 15.65 3.53
N GLU A 810 -18.65 16.54 3.38
CA GLU A 810 -19.70 16.34 2.38
C GLU A 810 -19.16 16.55 0.98
N VAL A 811 -18.24 17.49 0.78
CA VAL A 811 -17.57 17.67 -0.53
C VAL A 811 -16.92 16.37 -0.98
N LEU A 812 -16.03 15.80 -0.16
CA LEU A 812 -15.29 14.58 -0.53
C LEU A 812 -16.23 13.37 -0.76
N THR A 813 -17.22 13.18 0.13
CA THR A 813 -18.15 12.04 0.04
C THR A 813 -19.19 12.19 -1.07
N SER A 814 -19.45 13.40 -1.57
CA SER A 814 -20.41 13.65 -2.63
C SER A 814 -19.87 13.39 -4.04
N ILE A 815 -18.54 13.25 -4.18
CA ILE A 815 -17.94 12.95 -5.50
C ILE A 815 -18.39 11.56 -5.96
N SER A 816 -19.14 11.54 -7.06
CA SER A 816 -19.76 10.35 -7.62
C SER A 816 -18.74 9.22 -7.89
N PRO A 817 -19.08 7.95 -7.71
CA PRO A 817 -18.25 6.80 -8.10
C PRO A 817 -17.90 6.78 -9.60
N ARG A 818 -18.66 7.46 -10.47
CA ARG A 818 -18.35 7.58 -11.89
C ARG A 818 -17.09 8.43 -12.17
N VAL A 819 -16.71 9.35 -11.26
CA VAL A 819 -15.43 10.05 -11.31
C VAL A 819 -14.33 9.04 -10.92
N LYS A 820 -13.41 8.78 -11.83
CA LYS A 820 -12.36 7.77 -11.62
C LYS A 820 -11.40 8.23 -10.54
N ARG A 821 -11.10 7.33 -9.56
CA ARG A 821 -10.01 7.52 -8.60
C ARG A 821 -8.71 7.03 -9.21
N VAL A 822 -7.68 7.85 -9.10
CA VAL A 822 -6.34 7.55 -9.57
C VAL A 822 -5.40 7.63 -8.37
N TYR A 823 -4.84 6.49 -7.98
CA TYR A 823 -3.95 6.41 -6.82
C TYR A 823 -2.50 6.53 -7.26
N TRP A 824 -1.73 7.30 -6.51
CA TRP A 824 -0.30 7.40 -6.69
C TRP A 824 0.42 7.38 -5.35
N GLN A 825 1.63 6.83 -5.35
CA GLN A 825 2.47 6.73 -4.17
C GLN A 825 3.92 6.98 -4.62
N GLU A 826 4.53 8.04 -4.12
CA GLU A 826 5.94 8.34 -4.34
C GLU A 826 6.88 7.42 -3.53
#